data_f28312e7d32dd19335a56db5bf94ff0d
#
_entry.id   f28312e7d32dd19335a56db5bf94ff0d
#
_cell.length_a   1.000
_cell.length_b   1.000
_cell.length_c   1.000
_cell.angle_alpha   90.00
_cell.angle_beta   90.00
_cell.angle_gamma   90.00
#
_symmetry.space_group_name_H-M   'P 1'
#
loop_
_entity.id
_entity.type
_entity.pdbx_description
1 polymer ?
#
loop_
_entity_poly.entity_id
_entity_poly.type
_entity_poly.pdbx_seq_one_letter_code
_entity_poly.pdbx_strand_id
1 'polypeptide(L)'
;SCQTKNTLNIDEYLLQFPDQLWASLPTDIGRMLVPPITIKIKDNASLPSIRQYPLPKDKTEGLRPLISSLENQGILIKCHSPCNTPIFPIKKAGRDEYRMIHDLRAINNIVAPLTAVVASPTTVLSNLAPSLHWFTVIDLSNAFFSVPIHKDSQYLFAFTFEGHQYTWTVLPQGFIHSPTLFNQALYQSLHKIKFKISSEICIYMDDVLIASKDRDTNLKDTAVMLQHLASEGHKVSKKKLQLCQQEVVYLGQLLTPEGRKILPDRKVTVSQFQQPTTIRQIRAFLGKVGYCRHFIPEFSIHSKFLEKQLKPDTAEPFQLDDQQVEAFNKLKHAITTAPVLVVPDPAKPFQLYTSHSEHASIAVLTQKHAGRTRPIAFLSSKFDAIESGLPPCLKACASIHRSLTQADSFILGAPLIIYTTHAICTLLQRDRSQLVTASRFSKWEADLLRPELTFVACSAVSPAHLYMQSCENNIPPHDCVLLTHTISRPRPDLSDLPIPDPDMTLFSDGSYTTGRGGAAVVMHRPVTDDFIIIHQQPGGASAQTAELLALAAACHLATDKTVNIYTDSRYAYGVVHDFGHLWMHRGFVTSAGTPIKNHKEIEYLLKQIMKPKQVSVIKIEAHTKGVSMEVRGNAAADEAAKNAVFLVQR
;
A
#
# COMPACT_ATOMS: atom_id res chain seq x y z
N SER A 1 8.53 4.49 -54.94
CA SER A 1 8.62 3.03 -55.01
C SER A 1 7.67 2.45 -53.98
N CYS A 2 6.57 1.85 -54.47
CA CYS A 2 5.56 1.15 -53.71
C CYS A 2 6.22 -0.07 -53.07
N GLN A 3 6.48 -0.03 -51.75
CA GLN A 3 6.76 -1.24 -51.00
C GLN A 3 5.43 -2.00 -50.87
N THR A 4 5.31 -3.07 -51.65
CA THR A 4 4.29 -4.11 -51.46
C THR A 4 4.32 -4.55 -50.02
N LYS A 5 3.27 -4.21 -49.24
CA LYS A 5 3.02 -4.81 -47.92
C LYS A 5 2.84 -6.32 -48.14
N ASN A 6 3.93 -7.09 -47.98
CA ASN A 6 3.83 -8.55 -47.83
C ASN A 6 3.04 -8.79 -46.54
N THR A 7 1.73 -8.88 -46.64
CA THR A 7 0.85 -9.32 -45.56
C THR A 7 1.21 -10.77 -45.28
N LEU A 8 1.81 -11.03 -44.12
CA LEU A 8 2.06 -12.37 -43.61
C LEU A 8 0.74 -13.13 -43.63
N ASN A 9 0.68 -14.22 -44.41
CA ASN A 9 -0.44 -15.15 -44.29
C ASN A 9 -0.24 -15.94 -42.96
N ILE A 10 -0.94 -15.51 -41.93
CA ILE A 10 -0.83 -16.09 -40.57
C ILE A 10 -1.14 -17.59 -40.60
N ASP A 11 -2.16 -18.00 -41.33
CA ASP A 11 -2.55 -19.40 -41.42
C ASP A 11 -1.45 -20.25 -42.06
N GLU A 12 -0.86 -19.77 -43.13
CA GLU A 12 0.26 -20.45 -43.79
C GLU A 12 1.50 -20.55 -42.87
N TYR A 13 1.82 -19.47 -42.16
CA TYR A 13 2.90 -19.50 -41.17
C TYR A 13 2.63 -20.52 -40.04
N LEU A 14 1.40 -20.68 -39.61
CA LEU A 14 1.04 -21.60 -38.53
C LEU A 14 0.96 -23.07 -38.95
N LEU A 15 0.85 -23.36 -40.26
CA LEU A 15 0.86 -24.73 -40.79
C LEU A 15 2.21 -25.47 -40.62
N GLN A 16 3.30 -24.74 -40.41
CA GLN A 16 4.62 -25.35 -40.17
C GLN A 16 4.76 -26.02 -38.78
N PHE A 17 3.81 -25.79 -37.86
CA PHE A 17 3.86 -26.36 -36.51
C PHE A 17 2.93 -27.57 -36.38
N PRO A 18 3.31 -28.56 -35.57
CA PRO A 18 2.51 -29.78 -35.42
C PRO A 18 1.15 -29.47 -34.77
N ASP A 19 0.10 -30.14 -35.26
CA ASP A 19 -1.28 -29.95 -34.74
C ASP A 19 -1.39 -30.19 -33.24
N GLN A 20 -0.57 -31.10 -32.71
CA GLN A 20 -0.53 -31.39 -31.28
C GLN A 20 -0.14 -30.18 -30.40
N LEU A 21 0.44 -29.12 -30.94
CA LEU A 21 0.73 -27.86 -30.22
C LEU A 21 -0.55 -27.12 -29.87
N TRP A 22 -1.55 -27.18 -30.75
CA TRP A 22 -2.75 -26.33 -30.62
C TRP A 22 -3.79 -26.97 -29.72
N ALA A 23 -4.34 -26.17 -28.81
CA ALA A 23 -5.49 -26.56 -28.03
C ALA A 23 -6.76 -26.46 -28.90
N SER A 24 -7.38 -27.61 -29.22
CA SER A 24 -8.58 -27.69 -30.02
C SER A 24 -9.84 -27.51 -29.15
N LEU A 25 -9.82 -28.07 -27.94
CA LEU A 25 -10.90 -28.00 -26.96
C LEU A 25 -10.45 -27.28 -25.68
N PRO A 26 -11.40 -26.72 -24.92
CA PRO A 26 -11.11 -26.15 -23.61
C PRO A 26 -10.52 -27.11 -22.58
N THR A 27 -10.73 -28.41 -22.82
CA THR A 27 -10.22 -29.50 -22.00
C THR A 27 -8.92 -30.12 -22.51
N ASP A 28 -8.36 -29.63 -23.61
CA ASP A 28 -7.05 -30.09 -24.11
C ASP A 28 -5.95 -29.61 -23.17
N ILE A 29 -5.27 -30.59 -22.56
CA ILE A 29 -4.22 -30.31 -21.56
C ILE A 29 -2.89 -30.84 -22.11
N GLY A 30 -1.87 -29.98 -22.06
CA GLY A 30 -0.50 -30.37 -22.34
C GLY A 30 0.09 -31.23 -21.22
N ARG A 31 1.18 -31.93 -21.53
CA ARG A 31 1.93 -32.69 -20.52
C ARG A 31 3.41 -32.33 -20.65
N MET A 32 3.87 -31.46 -19.74
CA MET A 32 5.26 -31.03 -19.74
C MET A 32 6.21 -32.20 -19.48
N LEU A 33 7.30 -32.22 -20.22
CA LEU A 33 8.39 -33.17 -20.05
C LEU A 33 9.33 -32.72 -18.91
N VAL A 34 8.78 -32.66 -17.69
CA VAL A 34 9.54 -32.31 -16.47
C VAL A 34 9.36 -33.42 -15.43
N PRO A 35 10.32 -33.60 -14.50
CA PRO A 35 10.15 -34.54 -13.40
C PRO A 35 8.89 -34.23 -12.57
N PRO A 36 8.12 -35.25 -12.16
CA PRO A 36 6.95 -35.06 -11.31
C PRO A 36 7.30 -34.36 -9.99
N ILE A 37 6.50 -33.39 -9.60
CA ILE A 37 6.75 -32.54 -8.44
C ILE A 37 6.25 -33.20 -7.15
N THR A 38 7.10 -33.27 -6.14
CA THR A 38 6.73 -33.72 -4.79
C THR A 38 6.30 -32.53 -3.93
N ILE A 39 5.13 -32.64 -3.31
CA ILE A 39 4.57 -31.62 -2.42
C ILE A 39 4.92 -31.97 -0.97
N LYS A 40 5.58 -31.04 -0.29
CA LYS A 40 5.93 -31.19 1.13
C LYS A 40 4.83 -30.60 2.01
N ILE A 41 4.44 -31.34 3.06
CA ILE A 41 3.55 -30.85 4.11
C ILE A 41 4.36 -30.45 5.34
N LYS A 42 3.79 -29.63 6.21
CA LYS A 42 4.39 -29.24 7.50
C LYS A 42 4.49 -30.46 8.40
N ASP A 43 5.52 -30.50 9.24
CA ASP A 43 5.67 -31.56 10.24
C ASP A 43 4.44 -31.58 11.17
N ASN A 44 3.96 -32.79 11.48
CA ASN A 44 2.79 -33.04 12.34
C ASN A 44 1.48 -32.42 11.83
N ALA A 45 1.35 -32.09 10.54
CA ALA A 45 0.10 -31.58 9.98
C ALA A 45 -0.98 -32.68 9.94
N SER A 46 -2.17 -32.36 10.43
CA SER A 46 -3.34 -33.23 10.31
C SER A 46 -3.91 -33.16 8.89
N LEU A 47 -4.13 -34.32 8.28
CA LEU A 47 -4.67 -34.42 6.92
C LEU A 47 -6.17 -34.03 6.91
N PRO A 48 -6.62 -33.12 6.05
CA PRO A 48 -8.02 -32.72 6.00
C PRO A 48 -8.88 -33.78 5.31
N SER A 49 -9.99 -34.17 5.95
CA SER A 49 -11.02 -35.04 5.40
C SER A 49 -12.36 -34.32 5.48
N ILE A 50 -12.61 -33.42 4.53
CA ILE A 50 -13.82 -32.60 4.48
C ILE A 50 -14.83 -33.27 3.53
N ARG A 51 -16.03 -33.51 4.05
CA ARG A 51 -17.10 -34.13 3.27
C ARG A 51 -17.53 -33.24 2.10
N GLN A 52 -17.82 -33.88 0.94
CA GLN A 52 -18.39 -33.20 -0.22
C GLN A 52 -19.75 -32.58 0.12
N TYR A 53 -19.94 -31.33 -0.27
CA TYR A 53 -21.22 -30.65 -0.18
C TYR A 53 -22.26 -31.31 -1.12
N PRO A 54 -23.54 -31.40 -0.72
CA PRO A 54 -24.58 -31.80 -1.64
C PRO A 54 -24.62 -30.90 -2.88
N LEU A 55 -24.56 -31.48 -4.05
CA LEU A 55 -24.67 -30.76 -5.31
C LEU A 55 -26.09 -30.93 -5.89
N PRO A 56 -26.75 -29.88 -6.35
CA PRO A 56 -27.99 -29.97 -7.11
C PRO A 56 -27.83 -30.82 -8.37
N LYS A 57 -28.91 -31.47 -8.81
CA LYS A 57 -28.89 -32.41 -9.92
C LYS A 57 -28.36 -31.80 -11.22
N ASP A 58 -28.81 -30.59 -11.56
CA ASP A 58 -28.38 -29.83 -12.74
C ASP A 58 -26.85 -29.58 -12.74
N LYS A 59 -26.31 -29.26 -11.57
CA LYS A 59 -24.88 -29.02 -11.39
C LYS A 59 -24.04 -30.30 -11.46
N THR A 60 -24.55 -31.37 -10.94
CA THR A 60 -23.92 -32.71 -11.04
C THR A 60 -23.87 -33.17 -12.49
N GLU A 61 -24.98 -33.05 -13.21
CA GLU A 61 -25.06 -33.37 -14.64
C GLU A 61 -24.14 -32.51 -15.48
N GLY A 62 -24.02 -31.21 -15.14
CA GLY A 62 -23.12 -30.30 -15.83
C GLY A 62 -21.63 -30.55 -15.58
N LEU A 63 -21.23 -31.13 -14.43
CA LEU A 63 -19.84 -31.51 -14.14
C LEU A 63 -19.42 -32.86 -14.73
N ARG A 64 -20.35 -33.78 -14.92
CA ARG A 64 -20.04 -35.15 -15.37
C ARG A 64 -19.23 -35.20 -16.66
N PRO A 65 -19.57 -34.48 -17.74
CA PRO A 65 -18.78 -34.50 -18.97
C PRO A 65 -17.34 -33.99 -18.75
N LEU A 66 -17.16 -32.98 -17.87
CA LEU A 66 -15.85 -32.43 -17.56
C LEU A 66 -14.98 -33.47 -16.81
N ILE A 67 -15.53 -34.08 -15.76
CA ILE A 67 -14.80 -35.08 -14.95
C ILE A 67 -14.48 -36.31 -15.82
N SER A 68 -15.40 -36.80 -16.63
CA SER A 68 -15.16 -37.91 -17.55
C SER A 68 -14.07 -37.59 -18.59
N SER A 69 -14.07 -36.36 -19.13
CA SER A 69 -13.02 -35.92 -20.05
C SER A 69 -11.64 -35.89 -19.39
N LEU A 70 -11.55 -35.37 -18.14
CA LEU A 70 -10.29 -35.32 -17.38
C LEU A 70 -9.82 -36.72 -16.95
N GLU A 71 -10.74 -37.64 -16.63
CA GLU A 71 -10.41 -39.02 -16.30
C GLU A 71 -9.87 -39.76 -17.55
N ASN A 72 -10.50 -39.60 -18.70
CA ASN A 72 -10.05 -40.22 -19.96
C ASN A 72 -8.64 -39.70 -20.37
N GLN A 73 -8.26 -38.49 -20.03
CA GLN A 73 -6.94 -37.94 -20.28
C GLN A 73 -5.90 -38.32 -19.20
N GLY A 74 -6.31 -39.05 -18.15
CA GLY A 74 -5.46 -39.42 -17.03
C GLY A 74 -5.03 -38.21 -16.14
N ILE A 75 -5.73 -37.10 -16.24
CA ILE A 75 -5.56 -35.92 -15.40
C ILE A 75 -6.20 -36.13 -14.02
N LEU A 76 -7.33 -36.80 -14.02
CA LEU A 76 -7.97 -37.33 -12.81
C LEU A 76 -7.87 -38.85 -12.81
N ILE A 77 -7.64 -39.45 -11.66
CA ILE A 77 -7.67 -40.90 -11.46
C ILE A 77 -8.51 -41.22 -10.23
N LYS A 78 -9.18 -42.36 -10.25
CA LYS A 78 -9.85 -42.89 -9.06
C LYS A 78 -8.81 -43.28 -8.01
N CYS A 79 -9.10 -43.01 -6.76
CA CYS A 79 -8.19 -43.30 -5.66
C CYS A 79 -8.92 -43.65 -4.37
N HIS A 80 -8.14 -44.10 -3.39
CA HIS A 80 -8.53 -44.17 -1.98
C HIS A 80 -7.54 -43.35 -1.20
N SER A 81 -7.98 -42.20 -0.69
CA SER A 81 -7.12 -41.25 -0.01
C SER A 81 -7.64 -40.91 1.39
N PRO A 82 -6.77 -40.75 2.38
CA PRO A 82 -7.16 -40.22 3.69
C PRO A 82 -7.54 -38.74 3.64
N CYS A 83 -7.14 -38.01 2.56
CA CYS A 83 -7.54 -36.64 2.34
C CYS A 83 -8.81 -36.56 1.50
N ASN A 84 -9.65 -35.58 1.79
CA ASN A 84 -10.77 -35.22 0.93
C ASN A 84 -11.10 -33.74 1.11
N THR A 85 -11.27 -33.04 -0.01
CA THR A 85 -11.70 -31.62 -0.01
C THR A 85 -12.79 -31.42 -1.05
N PRO A 86 -13.78 -30.53 -0.80
CA PRO A 86 -14.97 -30.46 -1.62
C PRO A 86 -14.74 -29.73 -2.93
N ILE A 87 -15.53 -30.12 -3.96
CA ILE A 87 -15.63 -29.38 -5.23
C ILE A 87 -16.99 -28.70 -5.33
N PHE A 88 -17.05 -27.64 -6.14
CA PHE A 88 -18.31 -26.99 -6.49
C PHE A 88 -18.27 -26.42 -7.92
N PRO A 89 -19.40 -26.48 -8.64
CA PRO A 89 -19.51 -25.95 -9.99
C PRO A 89 -19.83 -24.46 -9.99
N ILE A 90 -19.20 -23.71 -10.89
CA ILE A 90 -19.56 -22.34 -11.22
C ILE A 90 -19.95 -22.28 -12.69
N LYS A 91 -21.15 -21.73 -12.97
CA LYS A 91 -21.63 -21.56 -14.35
C LYS A 91 -20.80 -20.47 -15.04
N LYS A 92 -20.31 -20.75 -16.26
CA LYS A 92 -19.61 -19.76 -17.07
C LYS A 92 -20.59 -18.69 -17.56
N ALA A 93 -20.19 -17.40 -17.45
CA ALA A 93 -21.04 -16.31 -17.90
C ALA A 93 -21.37 -16.43 -19.40
N GLY A 94 -22.67 -16.37 -19.76
CA GLY A 94 -23.15 -16.42 -21.14
C GLY A 94 -23.05 -17.79 -21.84
N ARG A 95 -22.73 -18.88 -21.11
CA ARG A 95 -22.66 -20.26 -21.64
C ARG A 95 -23.33 -21.25 -20.70
N ASP A 96 -23.83 -22.32 -21.26
CA ASP A 96 -24.43 -23.44 -20.47
C ASP A 96 -23.36 -24.48 -20.08
N GLU A 97 -22.19 -24.00 -19.69
CA GLU A 97 -21.05 -24.80 -19.27
C GLU A 97 -20.68 -24.47 -17.82
N TYR A 98 -20.24 -25.52 -17.11
CA TYR A 98 -19.74 -25.35 -15.74
C TYR A 98 -18.20 -25.41 -15.69
N ARG A 99 -17.65 -24.67 -14.75
CA ARG A 99 -16.26 -24.78 -14.32
C ARG A 99 -16.23 -25.45 -12.95
N MET A 100 -15.42 -26.46 -12.79
CA MET A 100 -15.19 -27.12 -11.49
C MET A 100 -14.19 -26.27 -10.67
N ILE A 101 -14.58 -25.90 -9.47
CA ILE A 101 -13.70 -25.29 -8.47
C ILE A 101 -13.44 -26.33 -7.40
N HIS A 102 -12.19 -26.55 -7.06
CA HIS A 102 -11.76 -27.40 -5.97
C HIS A 102 -11.36 -26.53 -4.77
N ASP A 103 -11.99 -26.73 -3.62
CA ASP A 103 -11.67 -25.96 -2.41
C ASP A 103 -10.43 -26.52 -1.72
N LEU A 104 -9.29 -26.01 -2.08
CA LEU A 104 -8.00 -26.43 -1.55
C LEU A 104 -7.49 -25.62 -0.35
N ARG A 105 -8.34 -24.78 0.26
CA ARG A 105 -7.92 -23.94 1.41
C ARG A 105 -7.36 -24.76 2.56
N ALA A 106 -7.96 -25.90 2.88
CA ALA A 106 -7.48 -26.79 3.93
C ALA A 106 -6.09 -27.40 3.59
N ILE A 107 -5.87 -27.79 2.33
CA ILE A 107 -4.58 -28.28 1.84
C ILE A 107 -3.55 -27.14 1.88
N ASN A 108 -3.90 -25.94 1.41
CA ASN A 108 -3.02 -24.78 1.41
C ASN A 108 -2.52 -24.39 2.82
N ASN A 109 -3.30 -24.70 3.85
CA ASN A 109 -2.90 -24.44 5.24
C ASN A 109 -1.88 -25.42 5.79
N ILE A 110 -1.84 -26.65 5.28
CA ILE A 110 -0.94 -27.71 5.78
C ILE A 110 0.34 -27.89 4.97
N VAL A 111 0.42 -27.35 3.76
CA VAL A 111 1.65 -27.45 2.95
C VAL A 111 2.78 -26.58 3.51
N ALA A 112 4.01 -27.05 3.37
CA ALA A 112 5.18 -26.30 3.75
C ALA A 112 5.29 -25.00 2.94
N PRO A 113 5.66 -23.87 3.55
CA PRO A 113 5.75 -22.60 2.82
C PRO A 113 6.80 -22.68 1.71
N LEU A 114 6.46 -22.11 0.56
CA LEU A 114 7.35 -21.97 -0.58
C LEU A 114 7.42 -20.48 -0.94
N THR A 115 8.64 -19.95 -1.08
CA THR A 115 8.81 -18.55 -1.51
C THR A 115 8.37 -18.39 -2.95
N ALA A 116 7.42 -17.49 -3.18
CA ALA A 116 6.94 -17.18 -4.53
C ALA A 116 8.05 -16.47 -5.33
N VAL A 117 8.38 -17.00 -6.50
CA VAL A 117 9.36 -16.43 -7.44
C VAL A 117 8.63 -15.82 -8.65
N VAL A 118 7.46 -15.24 -8.42
CA VAL A 118 6.68 -14.60 -9.49
C VAL A 118 6.85 -13.10 -9.39
N ALA A 119 7.48 -12.49 -10.40
CA ALA A 119 7.63 -11.04 -10.49
C ALA A 119 6.26 -10.36 -10.62
N SER A 120 6.17 -9.10 -10.20
CA SER A 120 4.94 -8.32 -10.43
C SER A 120 4.77 -8.00 -11.93
N PRO A 121 3.52 -7.82 -12.43
CA PRO A 121 3.31 -7.38 -13.82
C PRO A 121 4.08 -6.10 -14.16
N THR A 122 4.18 -5.18 -13.23
CA THR A 122 4.93 -3.93 -13.39
C THR A 122 6.41 -4.21 -13.61
N THR A 123 7.02 -5.05 -12.77
CA THR A 123 8.44 -5.42 -12.88
C THR A 123 8.74 -6.12 -14.21
N VAL A 124 7.85 -7.03 -14.65
CA VAL A 124 8.01 -7.72 -15.96
C VAL A 124 8.02 -6.72 -17.11
N LEU A 125 7.06 -5.77 -17.11
CA LEU A 125 6.97 -4.76 -18.15
C LEU A 125 8.09 -3.71 -18.09
N SER A 126 8.66 -3.46 -16.92
CA SER A 126 9.76 -2.50 -16.73
C SER A 126 11.12 -3.05 -17.19
N ASN A 127 11.24 -4.36 -17.38
CA ASN A 127 12.44 -5.00 -17.89
C ASN A 127 12.54 -5.00 -19.43
N LEU A 128 11.47 -4.63 -20.14
CA LEU A 128 11.50 -4.55 -21.60
C LEU A 128 12.41 -3.40 -22.08
N ALA A 129 13.21 -3.63 -23.11
CA ALA A 129 14.00 -2.55 -23.71
C ALA A 129 13.09 -1.61 -24.54
N PRO A 130 13.28 -0.28 -24.45
CA PRO A 130 12.45 0.68 -25.18
C PRO A 130 12.58 0.61 -26.72
N SER A 131 13.59 -0.10 -27.22
CA SER A 131 13.86 -0.27 -28.65
C SER A 131 13.07 -1.39 -29.32
N LEU A 132 12.21 -2.07 -28.58
CA LEU A 132 11.43 -3.21 -29.07
C LEU A 132 10.11 -2.73 -29.67
N HIS A 133 9.82 -3.13 -30.90
CA HIS A 133 8.69 -2.63 -31.68
C HIS A 133 7.78 -3.72 -32.25
N TRP A 134 8.21 -4.97 -32.20
CA TRP A 134 7.46 -6.12 -32.70
C TRP A 134 7.26 -7.14 -31.59
N PHE A 135 6.00 -7.55 -31.41
CA PHE A 135 5.58 -8.35 -30.28
C PHE A 135 4.80 -9.58 -30.73
N THR A 136 5.07 -10.71 -30.08
CA THR A 136 4.21 -11.90 -30.13
C THR A 136 3.79 -12.29 -28.73
N VAL A 137 2.50 -12.48 -28.50
CA VAL A 137 1.97 -12.98 -27.22
C VAL A 137 1.41 -14.38 -27.40
N ILE A 138 1.92 -15.31 -26.62
CA ILE A 138 1.54 -16.72 -26.62
C ILE A 138 0.82 -17.03 -25.29
N ASP A 139 -0.42 -17.53 -25.37
CA ASP A 139 -1.23 -17.98 -24.21
C ASP A 139 -1.14 -19.51 -24.10
N LEU A 140 -0.57 -19.99 -22.98
CA LEU A 140 -0.44 -21.42 -22.70
C LEU A 140 -1.78 -21.96 -22.14
N SER A 141 -2.38 -22.89 -22.86
CA SER A 141 -3.68 -23.44 -22.49
C SER A 141 -3.57 -24.42 -21.33
N ASN A 142 -4.42 -24.22 -20.30
CA ASN A 142 -4.47 -25.08 -19.11
C ASN A 142 -3.10 -25.29 -18.42
N ALA A 143 -2.30 -24.22 -18.35
CA ALA A 143 -0.89 -24.24 -17.97
C ALA A 143 -0.56 -25.04 -16.71
N PHE A 144 -1.29 -24.84 -15.60
CA PHE A 144 -1.03 -25.56 -14.35
C PHE A 144 -1.25 -27.07 -14.47
N PHE A 145 -2.28 -27.48 -15.21
CA PHE A 145 -2.58 -28.89 -15.45
C PHE A 145 -1.53 -29.61 -16.33
N SER A 146 -0.59 -28.90 -16.94
CA SER A 146 0.48 -29.50 -17.72
C SER A 146 1.62 -30.09 -16.87
N VAL A 147 1.74 -29.71 -15.60
CA VAL A 147 2.84 -30.11 -14.71
C VAL A 147 2.43 -31.32 -13.86
N PRO A 148 3.16 -32.45 -13.97
CA PRO A 148 2.83 -33.68 -13.25
C PRO A 148 3.19 -33.59 -11.76
N ILE A 149 2.36 -34.21 -10.92
CA ILE A 149 2.61 -34.41 -9.48
C ILE A 149 3.10 -35.82 -9.23
N HIS A 150 4.11 -35.96 -8.37
CA HIS A 150 4.64 -37.25 -7.96
C HIS A 150 3.55 -38.10 -7.27
N LYS A 151 3.53 -39.40 -7.51
CA LYS A 151 2.50 -40.32 -7.01
C LYS A 151 2.28 -40.21 -5.51
N ASP A 152 3.36 -40.05 -4.75
CA ASP A 152 3.33 -39.94 -3.28
C ASP A 152 2.73 -38.62 -2.76
N SER A 153 2.42 -37.67 -3.64
CA SER A 153 1.78 -36.39 -3.28
C SER A 153 0.36 -36.25 -3.82
N GLN A 154 -0.07 -37.13 -4.73
CA GLN A 154 -1.39 -37.01 -5.37
C GLN A 154 -2.53 -37.15 -4.35
N TYR A 155 -2.37 -37.98 -3.31
CA TYR A 155 -3.40 -38.19 -2.30
C TYR A 155 -3.89 -36.91 -1.62
N LEU A 156 -3.07 -35.84 -1.60
CA LEU A 156 -3.42 -34.54 -1.02
C LEU A 156 -4.61 -33.87 -1.74
N PHE A 157 -4.77 -34.13 -3.03
CA PHE A 157 -5.72 -33.43 -3.88
C PHE A 157 -6.98 -34.25 -4.20
N ALA A 158 -7.35 -35.11 -3.27
CA ALA A 158 -8.52 -35.98 -3.47
C ALA A 158 -9.84 -35.24 -3.17
N PHE A 159 -10.85 -35.56 -3.95
CA PHE A 159 -12.23 -35.08 -3.80
C PHE A 159 -13.23 -36.20 -4.13
N THR A 160 -14.48 -36.07 -3.70
CA THR A 160 -15.54 -37.06 -3.96
C THR A 160 -16.53 -36.51 -4.97
N PHE A 161 -16.87 -37.33 -5.97
CA PHE A 161 -17.93 -37.06 -6.95
C PHE A 161 -18.70 -38.35 -7.27
N GLU A 162 -20.05 -38.31 -7.21
CA GLU A 162 -20.96 -39.45 -7.50
C GLU A 162 -20.52 -40.77 -6.85
N GLY A 163 -20.16 -40.73 -5.58
CA GLY A 163 -19.79 -41.93 -4.81
C GLY A 163 -18.37 -42.45 -5.04
N HIS A 164 -17.59 -41.82 -5.94
CA HIS A 164 -16.20 -42.18 -6.19
C HIS A 164 -15.27 -41.09 -5.69
N GLN A 165 -14.10 -41.50 -5.21
CA GLN A 165 -13.04 -40.56 -4.87
C GLN A 165 -12.04 -40.46 -6.04
N TYR A 166 -11.74 -39.20 -6.43
CA TYR A 166 -10.79 -38.87 -7.50
C TYR A 166 -9.64 -38.06 -6.93
N THR A 167 -8.50 -38.09 -7.58
CA THR A 167 -7.38 -37.18 -7.30
C THR A 167 -6.74 -36.66 -8.58
N TRP A 168 -6.06 -35.54 -8.46
CA TRP A 168 -5.29 -34.92 -9.54
C TRP A 168 -3.92 -35.57 -9.69
N THR A 169 -3.53 -35.86 -10.93
CA THR A 169 -2.19 -36.32 -11.28
C THR A 169 -1.26 -35.15 -11.64
N VAL A 170 -1.80 -33.95 -11.73
CA VAL A 170 -1.15 -32.69 -12.14
C VAL A 170 -1.48 -31.56 -11.18
N LEU A 171 -0.76 -30.44 -11.27
CA LEU A 171 -0.99 -29.27 -10.40
C LEU A 171 -2.42 -28.73 -10.57
N PRO A 172 -3.27 -28.76 -9.54
CA PRO A 172 -4.63 -28.28 -9.64
C PRO A 172 -4.71 -26.75 -9.54
N GLN A 173 -5.79 -26.19 -10.13
CA GLN A 173 -6.14 -24.78 -9.91
C GLN A 173 -6.62 -24.58 -8.47
N GLY A 174 -6.17 -23.50 -7.82
CA GLY A 174 -6.50 -23.20 -6.42
C GLY A 174 -5.47 -23.68 -5.40
N PHE A 175 -4.50 -24.50 -5.80
CA PHE A 175 -3.36 -24.86 -4.96
C PHE A 175 -2.38 -23.66 -4.87
N ILE A 176 -2.02 -23.27 -3.64
CA ILE A 176 -1.26 -22.03 -3.39
C ILE A 176 0.10 -22.01 -4.11
N HIS A 177 0.74 -23.17 -4.28
CA HIS A 177 2.05 -23.26 -4.92
C HIS A 177 2.01 -23.55 -6.42
N SER A 178 0.83 -23.82 -7.02
CA SER A 178 0.73 -24.08 -8.47
C SER A 178 1.36 -23.00 -9.33
N PRO A 179 1.14 -21.67 -9.08
CA PRO A 179 1.79 -20.62 -9.87
C PRO A 179 3.31 -20.66 -9.79
N THR A 180 3.88 -20.82 -8.59
CA THR A 180 5.33 -20.84 -8.37
C THR A 180 5.98 -22.05 -9.00
N LEU A 181 5.38 -23.24 -8.80
CA LEU A 181 5.92 -24.50 -9.31
C LEU A 181 5.82 -24.56 -10.84
N PHE A 182 4.72 -24.11 -11.42
CA PHE A 182 4.57 -24.01 -12.87
C PHE A 182 5.61 -23.05 -13.45
N ASN A 183 5.78 -21.86 -12.83
CA ASN A 183 6.74 -20.87 -13.29
C ASN A 183 8.17 -21.43 -13.28
N GLN A 184 8.56 -22.15 -12.22
CA GLN A 184 9.86 -22.83 -12.14
C GLN A 184 10.04 -23.86 -13.27
N ALA A 185 9.01 -24.71 -13.50
CA ALA A 185 9.06 -25.71 -14.56
C ALA A 185 9.17 -25.07 -15.95
N LEU A 186 8.40 -24.00 -16.20
CA LEU A 186 8.44 -23.27 -17.46
C LEU A 186 9.79 -22.61 -17.69
N TYR A 187 10.35 -21.95 -16.68
CA TYR A 187 11.70 -21.34 -16.78
C TYR A 187 12.78 -22.38 -17.08
N GLN A 188 12.73 -23.55 -16.43
CA GLN A 188 13.66 -24.64 -16.72
C GLN A 188 13.54 -25.15 -18.15
N SER A 189 12.32 -25.30 -18.66
CA SER A 189 12.06 -25.67 -20.05
C SER A 189 12.65 -24.61 -21.00
N LEU A 190 12.28 -23.35 -20.83
CA LEU A 190 12.68 -22.26 -21.73
C LEU A 190 14.17 -21.92 -21.68
N HIS A 191 14.85 -22.22 -20.56
CA HIS A 191 16.30 -22.06 -20.47
C HIS A 191 17.07 -22.84 -21.54
N LYS A 192 16.52 -23.97 -22.01
CA LYS A 192 17.10 -24.82 -23.06
C LYS A 192 17.24 -24.11 -24.41
N ILE A 193 16.41 -23.09 -24.66
CA ILE A 193 16.40 -22.35 -25.95
C ILE A 193 16.87 -20.89 -25.82
N LYS A 194 17.22 -20.43 -24.61
CA LYS A 194 17.62 -19.03 -24.38
C LYS A 194 18.69 -18.52 -25.34
N PHE A 195 19.66 -19.37 -25.71
CA PHE A 195 20.76 -19.00 -26.62
C PHE A 195 20.39 -19.08 -28.10
N LYS A 196 19.20 -19.59 -28.45
CA LYS A 196 18.70 -19.71 -29.82
C LYS A 196 17.80 -18.55 -30.22
N ILE A 197 17.41 -17.71 -29.25
CA ILE A 197 16.47 -16.59 -29.42
C ILE A 197 17.23 -15.29 -29.18
N SER A 198 17.11 -14.36 -30.10
CA SER A 198 17.71 -13.01 -30.02
C SER A 198 16.76 -11.99 -29.39
N SER A 199 15.47 -12.27 -29.41
CA SER A 199 14.40 -11.43 -28.83
C SER A 199 14.40 -11.50 -27.31
N GLU A 200 13.85 -10.48 -26.67
CA GLU A 200 13.55 -10.52 -25.25
C GLU A 200 12.30 -11.38 -24.99
N ILE A 201 12.38 -12.26 -23.98
CA ILE A 201 11.27 -13.12 -23.56
C ILE A 201 10.82 -12.66 -22.18
N CYS A 202 9.57 -12.28 -22.07
CA CYS A 202 8.92 -12.02 -20.78
C CYS A 202 7.86 -13.08 -20.49
N ILE A 203 7.91 -13.65 -19.29
CA ILE A 203 7.00 -14.69 -18.85
C ILE A 203 6.23 -14.18 -17.64
N TYR A 204 4.92 -14.31 -17.69
CA TYR A 204 4.07 -14.06 -16.55
C TYR A 204 2.96 -15.11 -16.52
N MET A 205 3.06 -16.04 -15.56
CA MET A 205 2.14 -17.17 -15.47
C MET A 205 2.07 -17.95 -16.80
N ASP A 206 0.87 -18.00 -17.41
CA ASP A 206 0.56 -18.69 -18.65
C ASP A 206 0.80 -17.85 -19.92
N ASP A 207 1.15 -16.56 -19.75
CA ASP A 207 1.41 -15.64 -20.87
C ASP A 207 2.91 -15.50 -21.16
N VAL A 208 3.34 -15.77 -22.38
CA VAL A 208 4.70 -15.59 -22.87
C VAL A 208 4.71 -14.48 -23.92
N LEU A 209 5.50 -13.42 -23.66
CA LEU A 209 5.74 -12.33 -24.62
C LEU A 209 7.12 -12.50 -25.23
N ILE A 210 7.20 -12.40 -26.57
CA ILE A 210 8.43 -12.30 -27.36
C ILE A 210 8.47 -10.89 -27.93
N ALA A 211 9.51 -10.12 -27.61
CA ALA A 211 9.65 -8.74 -28.02
C ALA A 211 10.95 -8.53 -28.79
N SER A 212 10.88 -7.91 -29.97
CA SER A 212 11.98 -7.80 -30.94
C SER A 212 12.06 -6.40 -31.52
N LYS A 213 13.24 -6.04 -32.03
CA LYS A 213 13.46 -4.75 -32.73
C LYS A 213 12.82 -4.73 -34.10
N ASP A 214 12.89 -5.84 -34.84
CA ASP A 214 12.40 -5.99 -36.21
C ASP A 214 11.45 -7.19 -36.34
N ARG A 215 10.70 -7.19 -37.45
CA ARG A 215 9.66 -8.16 -37.74
C ARG A 215 10.22 -9.57 -38.00
N ASP A 216 11.31 -9.66 -38.75
CA ASP A 216 11.85 -10.94 -39.21
C ASP A 216 12.48 -11.70 -38.03
N THR A 217 13.18 -11.00 -37.14
CA THR A 217 13.68 -11.56 -35.89
C THR A 217 12.52 -12.06 -35.02
N ASN A 218 11.42 -11.29 -34.90
CA ASN A 218 10.27 -11.71 -34.11
C ASN A 218 9.64 -13.00 -34.65
N LEU A 219 9.44 -13.11 -35.97
CA LEU A 219 8.89 -14.32 -36.61
C LEU A 219 9.81 -15.53 -36.44
N LYS A 220 11.11 -15.36 -36.64
CA LYS A 220 12.10 -16.43 -36.48
C LYS A 220 12.12 -16.94 -35.04
N ASP A 221 12.21 -16.05 -34.10
CA ASP A 221 12.30 -16.42 -32.68
C ASP A 221 10.97 -17.00 -32.15
N THR A 222 9.83 -16.50 -32.66
CA THR A 222 8.51 -17.11 -32.41
C THR A 222 8.43 -18.54 -32.94
N ALA A 223 9.00 -18.82 -34.14
CA ALA A 223 9.02 -20.18 -34.65
C ALA A 223 9.84 -21.12 -33.75
N VAL A 224 11.02 -20.69 -33.30
CA VAL A 224 11.85 -21.44 -32.35
C VAL A 224 11.08 -21.72 -31.04
N MET A 225 10.39 -20.71 -30.51
CA MET A 225 9.60 -20.85 -29.30
C MET A 225 8.46 -21.83 -29.47
N LEU A 226 7.64 -21.71 -30.51
CA LEU A 226 6.50 -22.60 -30.75
C LEU A 226 6.93 -24.06 -30.99
N GLN A 227 8.03 -24.28 -31.73
CA GLN A 227 8.60 -25.62 -31.90
C GLN A 227 9.08 -26.23 -30.60
N HIS A 228 9.72 -25.40 -29.74
CA HIS A 228 10.14 -25.85 -28.43
C HIS A 228 8.95 -26.19 -27.52
N LEU A 229 7.93 -25.32 -27.46
CA LEU A 229 6.72 -25.58 -26.68
C LEU A 229 6.04 -26.86 -27.13
N ALA A 230 6.00 -27.14 -28.44
CA ALA A 230 5.48 -28.40 -28.97
C ALA A 230 6.30 -29.62 -28.51
N SER A 231 7.63 -29.54 -28.58
CA SER A 231 8.53 -30.63 -28.18
C SER A 231 8.52 -30.91 -26.66
N GLU A 232 8.26 -29.89 -25.83
CA GLU A 232 8.15 -30.01 -24.37
C GLU A 232 6.72 -30.36 -23.91
N GLY A 233 5.78 -30.60 -24.82
CA GLY A 233 4.43 -31.05 -24.52
C GLY A 233 3.46 -29.98 -24.04
N HIS A 234 3.72 -28.69 -24.31
CA HIS A 234 2.80 -27.61 -24.02
C HIS A 234 1.64 -27.55 -25.00
N LYS A 235 0.53 -26.95 -24.58
CA LYS A 235 -0.61 -26.59 -25.44
C LYS A 235 -0.73 -25.08 -25.53
N VAL A 236 -0.93 -24.56 -26.74
CA VAL A 236 -1.06 -23.13 -27.05
C VAL A 236 -2.46 -22.83 -27.58
N SER A 237 -3.05 -21.74 -27.15
CA SER A 237 -4.35 -21.27 -27.65
C SER A 237 -4.16 -20.53 -28.98
N LYS A 238 -4.46 -21.18 -30.12
CA LYS A 238 -4.40 -20.56 -31.46
C LYS A 238 -5.27 -19.31 -31.56
N LYS A 239 -6.44 -19.30 -30.90
CA LYS A 239 -7.39 -18.18 -30.94
C LYS A 239 -6.92 -16.92 -30.20
N LYS A 240 -6.05 -17.08 -29.20
CA LYS A 240 -5.52 -15.98 -28.39
C LYS A 240 -4.12 -15.53 -28.83
N LEU A 241 -3.48 -16.27 -29.74
CA LEU A 241 -2.16 -15.93 -30.25
C LEU A 241 -2.20 -14.58 -30.96
N GLN A 242 -1.36 -13.65 -30.50
CA GLN A 242 -1.12 -12.37 -31.16
C GLN A 242 0.26 -12.45 -31.82
N LEU A 243 0.28 -12.72 -33.12
CA LEU A 243 1.53 -13.03 -33.85
C LEU A 243 2.10 -11.79 -34.51
N CYS A 244 3.33 -11.44 -34.13
CA CYS A 244 4.19 -10.46 -34.80
C CYS A 244 3.46 -9.14 -35.13
N GLN A 245 2.97 -8.48 -34.09
CA GLN A 245 2.22 -7.22 -34.17
C GLN A 245 3.00 -6.08 -33.51
N GLN A 246 2.75 -4.86 -33.94
CA GLN A 246 3.30 -3.67 -33.27
C GLN A 246 2.47 -3.26 -32.04
N GLU A 247 1.21 -3.65 -31.98
CA GLU A 247 0.33 -3.42 -30.84
C GLU A 247 -0.22 -4.76 -30.36
N VAL A 248 0.01 -5.10 -29.09
CA VAL A 248 -0.46 -6.35 -28.48
C VAL A 248 -1.06 -6.10 -27.09
N VAL A 249 -2.02 -6.92 -26.74
CA VAL A 249 -2.58 -6.96 -25.39
C VAL A 249 -1.73 -7.90 -24.53
N TYR A 250 -1.05 -7.35 -23.53
CA TYR A 250 -0.26 -8.15 -22.60
C TYR A 250 -0.47 -7.65 -21.17
N LEU A 251 -0.69 -8.56 -20.23
CA LEU A 251 -0.97 -8.25 -18.83
C LEU A 251 -2.04 -7.16 -18.66
N GLY A 252 -3.12 -7.22 -19.45
CA GLY A 252 -4.24 -6.29 -19.38
C GLY A 252 -3.95 -4.84 -19.77
N GLN A 253 -2.83 -4.59 -20.46
CA GLN A 253 -2.42 -3.31 -21.04
C GLN A 253 -2.18 -3.47 -22.55
N LEU A 254 -2.30 -2.40 -23.30
CA LEU A 254 -1.93 -2.35 -24.70
C LEU A 254 -0.45 -1.91 -24.80
N LEU A 255 0.43 -2.82 -25.23
CA LEU A 255 1.83 -2.51 -25.54
C LEU A 255 1.93 -2.01 -26.96
N THR A 256 2.66 -0.93 -27.15
CA THR A 256 2.92 -0.30 -28.47
C THR A 256 4.38 0.15 -28.53
N PRO A 257 4.94 0.46 -29.72
CA PRO A 257 6.28 1.02 -29.84
C PRO A 257 6.50 2.32 -29.06
N GLU A 258 5.42 3.06 -28.79
CA GLU A 258 5.46 4.35 -28.06
C GLU A 258 5.42 4.16 -26.55
N GLY A 259 5.02 2.98 -26.07
CA GLY A 259 4.85 2.66 -24.66
C GLY A 259 3.59 1.86 -24.35
N ARG A 260 3.08 2.02 -23.14
CA ARG A 260 1.93 1.30 -22.59
C ARG A 260 0.68 2.18 -22.58
N LYS A 261 -0.46 1.62 -22.96
CA LYS A 261 -1.76 2.30 -23.00
C LYS A 261 -2.82 1.50 -22.24
N ILE A 262 -3.86 2.16 -21.78
CA ILE A 262 -5.07 1.49 -21.25
C ILE A 262 -5.84 0.92 -22.44
N LEU A 263 -6.34 -0.31 -22.29
CA LEU A 263 -7.16 -0.98 -23.30
C LEU A 263 -8.39 -0.15 -23.67
N PRO A 264 -8.72 0.02 -24.96
CA PRO A 264 -9.91 0.75 -25.42
C PRO A 264 -11.21 0.24 -24.76
N ASP A 265 -11.44 -1.08 -24.70
CA ASP A 265 -12.61 -1.69 -24.09
C ASP A 265 -12.75 -1.34 -22.60
N ARG A 266 -11.63 -1.21 -21.90
CA ARG A 266 -11.62 -0.79 -20.49
C ARG A 266 -12.02 0.67 -20.35
N LYS A 267 -11.54 1.56 -21.24
CA LYS A 267 -11.95 2.97 -21.28
C LYS A 267 -13.45 3.09 -21.49
N VAL A 268 -14.01 2.34 -22.46
CA VAL A 268 -15.44 2.30 -22.72
C VAL A 268 -16.21 1.77 -21.50
N THR A 269 -15.79 0.65 -20.93
CA THR A 269 -16.45 0.07 -19.74
C THR A 269 -16.50 1.05 -18.57
N VAL A 270 -15.40 1.78 -18.31
CA VAL A 270 -15.36 2.77 -17.22
C VAL A 270 -16.18 4.00 -17.55
N SER A 271 -16.15 4.49 -18.79
CA SER A 271 -16.94 5.67 -19.20
C SER A 271 -18.45 5.45 -19.09
N GLN A 272 -18.91 4.23 -19.34
CA GLN A 272 -20.34 3.83 -19.27
C GLN A 272 -20.78 3.46 -17.84
N PHE A 273 -19.87 3.42 -16.86
CA PHE A 273 -20.23 3.04 -15.50
C PHE A 273 -21.18 4.07 -14.89
N GLN A 274 -22.34 3.61 -14.42
CA GLN A 274 -23.34 4.48 -13.77
C GLN A 274 -22.87 4.86 -12.36
N GLN A 275 -23.44 5.93 -11.80
CA GLN A 275 -23.16 6.29 -10.41
C GLN A 275 -23.52 5.12 -9.48
N PRO A 276 -22.60 4.71 -8.62
CA PRO A 276 -22.84 3.58 -7.73
C PRO A 276 -23.80 3.97 -6.61
N THR A 277 -24.76 3.10 -6.34
CA THR A 277 -25.75 3.21 -5.24
C THR A 277 -25.58 2.13 -4.18
N THR A 278 -24.63 1.20 -4.39
CA THR A 278 -24.33 0.11 -3.46
C THR A 278 -22.83 -0.07 -3.25
N ILE A 279 -22.45 -0.58 -2.09
CA ILE A 279 -21.05 -0.90 -1.73
C ILE A 279 -20.42 -1.84 -2.77
N ARG A 280 -21.19 -2.80 -3.26
CA ARG A 280 -20.74 -3.74 -4.31
C ARG A 280 -20.37 -3.00 -5.60
N GLN A 281 -21.16 -2.02 -6.01
CA GLN A 281 -20.88 -1.22 -7.22
C GLN A 281 -19.65 -0.32 -7.02
N ILE A 282 -19.47 0.30 -5.84
CA ILE A 282 -18.24 1.06 -5.53
C ILE A 282 -17.00 0.16 -5.59
N ARG A 283 -17.04 -1.01 -4.96
CA ARG A 283 -15.92 -1.98 -5.03
C ARG A 283 -15.62 -2.40 -6.46
N ALA A 284 -16.66 -2.65 -7.26
CA ALA A 284 -16.49 -3.01 -8.67
C ALA A 284 -15.86 -1.86 -9.48
N PHE A 285 -16.30 -0.62 -9.26
CA PHE A 285 -15.72 0.55 -9.91
C PHE A 285 -14.27 0.78 -9.50
N LEU A 286 -13.99 0.87 -8.19
CA LEU A 286 -12.64 1.07 -7.67
C LEU A 286 -11.68 -0.06 -8.06
N GLY A 287 -12.15 -1.31 -8.13
CA GLY A 287 -11.35 -2.43 -8.63
C GLY A 287 -10.96 -2.27 -10.10
N LYS A 288 -11.90 -1.84 -10.97
CA LYS A 288 -11.63 -1.58 -12.40
C LYS A 288 -10.67 -0.43 -12.62
N VAL A 289 -10.87 0.69 -11.91
CA VAL A 289 -10.04 1.91 -12.03
C VAL A 289 -8.70 1.72 -11.33
N GLY A 290 -8.67 1.05 -10.17
CA GLY A 290 -7.47 0.79 -9.39
C GLY A 290 -6.41 -0.04 -10.13
N TYR A 291 -6.83 -0.92 -11.03
CA TYR A 291 -5.90 -1.65 -11.92
C TYR A 291 -5.10 -0.69 -12.82
N CYS A 292 -5.69 0.45 -13.20
CA CYS A 292 -5.05 1.47 -14.04
C CYS A 292 -4.43 2.61 -13.23
N ARG A 293 -4.23 2.45 -11.91
CA ARG A 293 -3.80 3.53 -11.01
C ARG A 293 -2.53 4.26 -11.46
N HIS A 294 -1.59 3.56 -12.10
CA HIS A 294 -0.34 4.16 -12.60
C HIS A 294 -0.53 5.06 -13.82
N PHE A 295 -1.71 5.03 -14.45
CA PHE A 295 -2.08 5.93 -15.54
C PHE A 295 -2.85 7.16 -15.05
N ILE A 296 -3.24 7.21 -13.76
CA ILE A 296 -4.12 8.22 -13.19
C ILE A 296 -3.34 9.09 -12.22
N PRO A 297 -3.15 10.38 -12.54
CA PRO A 297 -2.65 11.33 -11.56
C PRO A 297 -3.56 11.36 -10.32
N GLU A 298 -2.97 11.51 -9.15
CA GLU A 298 -3.70 11.72 -7.88
C GLU A 298 -4.78 10.66 -7.54
N PHE A 299 -4.64 9.43 -8.05
CA PHE A 299 -5.63 8.36 -7.86
C PHE A 299 -6.09 8.21 -6.40
N SER A 300 -5.14 8.23 -5.45
CA SER A 300 -5.44 8.02 -4.03
C SER A 300 -6.22 9.15 -3.38
N ILE A 301 -6.14 10.37 -3.92
CA ILE A 301 -6.95 11.51 -3.46
C ILE A 301 -8.42 11.28 -3.82
N HIS A 302 -8.67 10.98 -5.10
CA HIS A 302 -10.05 10.80 -5.58
C HIS A 302 -10.68 9.50 -5.05
N SER A 303 -9.94 8.38 -4.98
CA SER A 303 -10.48 7.13 -4.46
C SER A 303 -10.90 7.22 -2.99
N LYS A 304 -10.22 8.05 -2.18
CA LYS A 304 -10.54 8.26 -0.76
C LYS A 304 -11.98 8.70 -0.53
N PHE A 305 -12.51 9.57 -1.38
CA PHE A 305 -13.89 10.06 -1.23
C PHE A 305 -14.91 8.93 -1.42
N LEU A 306 -14.73 8.08 -2.42
CA LEU A 306 -15.60 6.94 -2.68
C LEU A 306 -15.45 5.83 -1.63
N GLU A 307 -14.26 5.64 -1.09
CA GLU A 307 -14.00 4.62 -0.06
C GLU A 307 -14.68 4.93 1.28
N LYS A 308 -15.10 6.19 1.52
CA LYS A 308 -15.92 6.55 2.70
C LYS A 308 -17.21 5.73 2.77
N GLN A 309 -17.76 5.30 1.62
CA GLN A 309 -18.97 4.48 1.54
C GLN A 309 -18.72 2.98 1.77
N LEU A 310 -17.47 2.54 1.91
CA LEU A 310 -17.15 1.11 2.12
C LEU A 310 -17.28 0.66 3.59
N LYS A 311 -17.80 1.52 4.46
CA LYS A 311 -18.03 1.19 5.88
C LYS A 311 -19.11 0.11 6.00
N PRO A 312 -18.98 -0.85 6.96
CA PRO A 312 -19.94 -1.94 7.13
C PRO A 312 -21.37 -1.46 7.40
N ASP A 313 -21.53 -0.32 8.08
CA ASP A 313 -22.82 0.20 8.52
C ASP A 313 -23.46 1.19 7.52
N THR A 314 -22.93 1.28 6.29
CA THR A 314 -23.49 2.14 5.26
C THR A 314 -24.82 1.58 4.77
N ALA A 315 -25.91 2.36 4.95
CA ALA A 315 -27.24 1.97 4.46
C ALA A 315 -27.27 1.95 2.91
N GLU A 316 -27.92 0.94 2.34
CA GLU A 316 -28.10 0.78 0.89
C GLU A 316 -29.59 0.77 0.53
N PRO A 317 -30.02 1.35 -0.61
CA PRO A 317 -29.21 2.13 -1.56
C PRO A 317 -28.85 3.51 -1.00
N PHE A 318 -27.67 4.03 -1.36
CA PHE A 318 -27.22 5.38 -1.01
C PHE A 318 -27.11 6.29 -2.25
N GLN A 319 -27.02 7.58 -2.01
CA GLN A 319 -26.64 8.57 -3.00
C GLN A 319 -25.23 9.11 -2.66
N LEU A 320 -24.45 9.38 -3.69
CA LEU A 320 -23.15 10.02 -3.53
C LEU A 320 -23.35 11.51 -3.24
N ASP A 321 -22.56 12.05 -2.31
CA ASP A 321 -22.47 13.49 -2.09
C ASP A 321 -21.72 14.18 -3.26
N ASP A 322 -21.76 15.51 -3.32
CA ASP A 322 -21.17 16.30 -4.42
C ASP A 322 -19.66 16.03 -4.59
N GLN A 323 -18.92 15.87 -3.48
CA GLN A 323 -17.48 15.56 -3.50
C GLN A 323 -17.22 14.15 -4.05
N GLN A 324 -18.06 13.20 -3.72
CA GLN A 324 -17.98 11.83 -4.21
C GLN A 324 -18.34 11.75 -5.69
N VAL A 325 -19.36 12.49 -6.13
CA VAL A 325 -19.74 12.60 -7.55
C VAL A 325 -18.60 13.23 -8.36
N GLU A 326 -18.01 14.31 -7.86
CA GLU A 326 -16.86 14.95 -8.49
C GLU A 326 -15.67 13.97 -8.59
N ALA A 327 -15.32 13.27 -7.50
CA ALA A 327 -14.25 12.29 -7.47
C ALA A 327 -14.50 11.12 -8.44
N PHE A 328 -15.75 10.63 -8.51
CA PHE A 328 -16.16 9.60 -9.46
C PHE A 328 -15.97 10.06 -10.91
N ASN A 329 -16.41 11.27 -11.24
CA ASN A 329 -16.28 11.84 -12.59
C ASN A 329 -14.82 12.13 -12.95
N LYS A 330 -13.99 12.62 -12.01
CA LYS A 330 -12.54 12.82 -12.21
C LYS A 330 -11.83 11.51 -12.52
N LEU A 331 -12.13 10.43 -11.79
CA LEU A 331 -11.55 9.12 -12.07
C LEU A 331 -11.97 8.57 -13.44
N LYS A 332 -13.24 8.75 -13.85
CA LYS A 332 -13.70 8.38 -15.20
C LYS A 332 -12.97 9.17 -16.29
N HIS A 333 -12.86 10.48 -16.11
CA HIS A 333 -12.16 11.35 -17.05
C HIS A 333 -10.68 10.99 -17.16
N ALA A 334 -10.01 10.78 -16.05
CA ALA A 334 -8.59 10.42 -16.03
C ALA A 334 -8.30 9.10 -16.77
N ILE A 335 -9.19 8.10 -16.71
CA ILE A 335 -9.06 6.86 -17.50
C ILE A 335 -9.22 7.11 -18.99
N THR A 336 -10.21 7.91 -19.38
CA THR A 336 -10.49 8.17 -20.81
C THR A 336 -9.39 8.99 -21.48
N THR A 337 -8.81 9.95 -20.75
CA THR A 337 -7.74 10.87 -21.21
C THR A 337 -6.34 10.41 -20.84
N ALA A 338 -6.19 9.21 -20.27
CA ALA A 338 -4.91 8.70 -19.79
C ALA A 338 -3.81 8.77 -20.86
N PRO A 339 -2.63 9.32 -20.53
CA PRO A 339 -1.51 9.42 -21.45
C PRO A 339 -0.88 8.05 -21.77
N VAL A 340 -0.05 8.01 -22.79
CA VAL A 340 0.86 6.88 -23.04
C VAL A 340 1.98 6.93 -22.02
N LEU A 341 2.18 5.85 -21.27
CA LEU A 341 3.29 5.69 -20.34
C LEU A 341 4.46 5.02 -21.07
N VAL A 342 5.64 5.63 -21.04
CA VAL A 342 6.81 5.04 -21.70
C VAL A 342 7.30 3.80 -20.96
N VAL A 343 7.91 2.88 -21.69
CA VAL A 343 8.68 1.78 -21.12
C VAL A 343 9.98 2.38 -20.56
N PRO A 344 10.33 2.09 -19.28
CA PRO A 344 11.56 2.61 -18.69
C PRO A 344 12.82 2.09 -19.39
N ASP A 345 13.87 2.90 -19.40
CA ASP A 345 15.19 2.56 -19.93
C ASP A 345 16.19 2.51 -18.76
N PRO A 346 16.59 1.32 -18.26
CA PRO A 346 17.50 1.21 -17.13
C PRO A 346 18.87 1.87 -17.33
N ALA A 347 19.26 2.13 -18.59
CA ALA A 347 20.53 2.78 -18.91
C ALA A 347 20.50 4.30 -18.72
N LYS A 348 19.32 4.89 -18.45
CA LYS A 348 19.14 6.32 -18.24
C LYS A 348 18.68 6.63 -16.81
N PRO A 349 19.09 7.77 -16.24
CA PRO A 349 18.60 8.17 -14.93
C PRO A 349 17.09 8.42 -14.96
N PHE A 350 16.42 8.01 -13.88
CA PHE A 350 15.01 8.29 -13.64
C PHE A 350 14.86 9.65 -12.96
N GLN A 351 13.70 10.24 -13.11
CA GLN A 351 13.33 11.52 -12.49
C GLN A 351 12.00 11.33 -11.73
N LEU A 352 12.01 11.61 -10.43
CA LEU A 352 10.83 11.55 -9.57
C LEU A 352 10.48 12.96 -9.10
N TYR A 353 9.34 13.46 -9.54
CA TYR A 353 8.78 14.72 -9.06
C TYR A 353 7.80 14.40 -7.95
N THR A 354 8.02 14.94 -6.76
CA THR A 354 7.24 14.62 -5.56
C THR A 354 6.51 15.83 -5.02
N SER A 355 5.34 15.61 -4.50
CA SER A 355 4.53 16.56 -3.75
C SER A 355 3.64 15.82 -2.75
N HIS A 356 2.85 16.53 -1.99
CA HIS A 356 1.85 15.96 -1.11
C HIS A 356 0.63 16.86 -1.01
N SER A 357 -0.51 16.25 -0.70
CA SER A 357 -1.68 16.93 -0.17
C SER A 357 -1.72 16.73 1.35
N GLU A 358 -2.72 17.29 2.00
CA GLU A 358 -2.95 17.09 3.44
C GLU A 358 -3.00 15.61 3.85
N HIS A 359 -3.50 14.74 2.95
CA HIS A 359 -3.82 13.34 3.28
C HIS A 359 -3.17 12.29 2.38
N ALA A 360 -2.37 12.69 1.40
CA ALA A 360 -1.80 11.74 0.44
C ALA A 360 -0.45 12.20 -0.12
N SER A 361 0.41 11.23 -0.40
CA SER A 361 1.60 11.42 -1.22
C SER A 361 1.21 11.41 -2.69
N ILE A 362 1.91 12.22 -3.49
CA ILE A 362 1.71 12.36 -4.93
C ILE A 362 3.08 12.42 -5.57
N ALA A 363 3.27 11.65 -6.65
CA ALA A 363 4.49 11.76 -7.43
C ALA A 363 4.27 11.34 -8.88
N VAL A 364 5.16 11.79 -9.75
CA VAL A 364 5.25 11.36 -11.14
C VAL A 364 6.66 10.86 -11.40
N LEU A 365 6.77 9.59 -11.75
CA LEU A 365 8.01 8.99 -12.22
C LEU A 365 8.14 9.23 -13.72
N THR A 366 9.24 9.83 -14.14
CA THR A 366 9.48 10.21 -15.53
C THR A 366 10.88 9.82 -15.98
N GLN A 367 11.11 9.90 -17.27
CA GLN A 367 12.42 9.74 -17.88
C GLN A 367 12.54 10.59 -19.14
N LYS A 368 13.76 11.01 -19.50
CA LYS A 368 14.01 11.75 -20.73
C LYS A 368 14.07 10.80 -21.94
N HIS A 369 13.15 11.00 -22.88
CA HIS A 369 13.12 10.31 -24.18
C HIS A 369 13.17 11.35 -25.31
N ALA A 370 14.17 11.26 -26.17
CA ALA A 370 14.37 12.20 -27.29
C ALA A 370 14.29 13.68 -26.87
N GLY A 371 14.95 14.04 -25.75
CA GLY A 371 14.96 15.39 -25.20
C GLY A 371 13.70 15.85 -24.45
N ARG A 372 12.65 15.04 -24.44
CA ARG A 372 11.38 15.34 -23.74
C ARG A 372 11.23 14.49 -22.48
N THR A 373 10.76 15.09 -21.40
CA THR A 373 10.37 14.37 -20.19
C THR A 373 9.03 13.66 -20.43
N ARG A 374 8.99 12.34 -20.28
CA ARG A 374 7.78 11.52 -20.48
C ARG A 374 7.46 10.71 -19.23
N PRO A 375 6.17 10.55 -18.89
CA PRO A 375 5.76 9.80 -17.72
C PRO A 375 5.94 8.28 -17.92
N ILE A 376 6.45 7.63 -16.86
CA ILE A 376 6.52 6.17 -16.71
C ILE A 376 5.36 5.69 -15.86
N ALA A 377 5.07 6.42 -14.77
CA ALA A 377 3.97 6.10 -13.86
C ALA A 377 3.57 7.33 -13.03
N PHE A 378 2.28 7.43 -12.74
CA PHE A 378 1.75 8.27 -11.68
C PHE A 378 1.67 7.46 -10.40
N LEU A 379 2.21 8.01 -9.31
CA LEU A 379 2.29 7.35 -8.02
C LEU A 379 1.49 8.17 -7.01
N SER A 380 0.63 7.51 -6.26
CA SER A 380 -0.07 8.14 -5.16
C SER A 380 -0.43 7.13 -4.08
N SER A 381 -0.36 7.55 -2.82
CA SER A 381 -0.77 6.73 -1.68
C SER A 381 -1.31 7.60 -0.56
N LYS A 382 -2.26 7.05 0.20
CA LYS A 382 -2.81 7.75 1.37
C LYS A 382 -1.78 7.76 2.48
N PHE A 383 -1.72 8.86 3.19
CA PHE A 383 -1.03 8.94 4.47
C PHE A 383 -1.80 8.18 5.54
N ASP A 384 -1.10 7.58 6.47
CA ASP A 384 -1.70 7.11 7.71
C ASP A 384 -2.04 8.31 8.64
N ALA A 385 -2.68 8.05 9.78
CA ALA A 385 -3.09 9.10 10.71
C ALA A 385 -1.90 9.91 11.25
N ILE A 386 -0.74 9.26 11.42
CA ILE A 386 0.48 9.94 11.88
C ILE A 386 1.01 10.86 10.78
N GLU A 387 1.19 10.32 9.56
CA GLU A 387 1.73 11.09 8.45
C GLU A 387 0.85 12.28 8.05
N SER A 388 -0.48 12.13 8.15
CA SER A 388 -1.43 13.23 7.91
C SER A 388 -1.28 14.37 8.90
N GLY A 389 -0.83 14.10 10.14
CA GLY A 389 -0.61 15.10 11.17
C GLY A 389 0.81 15.66 11.24
N LEU A 390 1.74 15.25 10.35
CA LEU A 390 3.10 15.76 10.37
C LEU A 390 3.17 17.21 9.83
N PRO A 391 4.18 17.99 10.26
CA PRO A 391 4.54 19.25 9.61
C PRO A 391 4.86 19.07 8.12
N PRO A 392 4.69 20.08 7.27
CA PRO A 392 4.86 19.98 5.82
C PRO A 392 6.19 19.36 5.38
N CYS A 393 7.31 19.75 6.02
CA CYS A 393 8.63 19.22 5.68
C CYS A 393 8.79 17.73 5.99
N LEU A 394 8.24 17.24 7.10
CA LEU A 394 8.23 15.82 7.44
C LEU A 394 7.19 15.04 6.60
N LYS A 395 6.08 15.67 6.20
CA LYS A 395 5.16 15.11 5.20
C LYS A 395 5.86 14.89 3.86
N ALA A 396 6.76 15.80 3.45
CA ALA A 396 7.55 15.62 2.25
C ALA A 396 8.45 14.38 2.36
N CYS A 397 9.11 14.14 3.50
CA CYS A 397 9.88 12.91 3.74
C CYS A 397 8.98 11.66 3.61
N ALA A 398 7.81 11.67 4.24
CA ALA A 398 6.84 10.58 4.14
C ALA A 398 6.36 10.37 2.69
N SER A 399 6.09 11.46 1.97
CA SER A 399 5.66 11.41 0.57
C SER A 399 6.73 10.76 -0.32
N ILE A 400 7.98 11.17 -0.18
CA ILE A 400 9.09 10.64 -0.97
C ILE A 400 9.29 9.15 -0.65
N HIS A 401 9.32 8.78 0.63
CA HIS A 401 9.45 7.38 1.05
C HIS A 401 8.36 6.49 0.46
N ARG A 402 7.09 6.92 0.52
CA ARG A 402 5.96 6.17 -0.08
C ARG A 402 6.06 6.07 -1.60
N SER A 403 6.48 7.15 -2.24
CA SER A 403 6.67 7.20 -3.69
C SER A 403 7.82 6.31 -4.14
N LEU A 404 8.93 6.26 -3.40
CA LEU A 404 10.06 5.35 -3.66
C LEU A 404 9.63 3.89 -3.55
N THR A 405 8.93 3.51 -2.49
CA THR A 405 8.42 2.14 -2.33
C THR A 405 7.56 1.68 -3.53
N GLN A 406 6.81 2.59 -4.15
CA GLN A 406 6.06 2.29 -5.37
C GLN A 406 6.93 2.32 -6.63
N ALA A 407 7.92 3.20 -6.69
CA ALA A 407 8.81 3.38 -7.83
C ALA A 407 9.83 2.24 -7.98
N ASP A 408 10.22 1.58 -6.87
CA ASP A 408 11.25 0.53 -6.86
C ASP A 408 10.99 -0.58 -7.90
N SER A 409 9.72 -0.92 -8.16
CA SER A 409 9.34 -1.91 -9.18
C SER A 409 9.56 -1.43 -10.63
N PHE A 410 9.77 -0.14 -10.85
CA PHE A 410 10.05 0.45 -12.15
C PHE A 410 11.53 0.76 -12.34
N ILE A 411 12.20 1.27 -11.28
CA ILE A 411 13.59 1.75 -11.35
C ILE A 411 14.62 0.63 -11.22
N LEU A 412 14.28 -0.45 -10.52
CA LEU A 412 15.11 -1.66 -10.37
C LEU A 412 16.56 -1.37 -9.94
N GLY A 413 16.76 -0.39 -9.06
CA GLY A 413 18.07 0.03 -8.55
C GLY A 413 18.86 0.99 -9.46
N ALA A 414 18.26 1.48 -10.54
CA ALA A 414 18.90 2.48 -11.40
C ALA A 414 18.97 3.87 -10.71
N PRO A 415 19.88 4.78 -11.14
CA PRO A 415 20.00 6.12 -10.59
C PRO A 415 18.69 6.91 -10.68
N LEU A 416 18.32 7.57 -9.57
CA LEU A 416 17.10 8.34 -9.45
C LEU A 416 17.37 9.77 -8.97
N ILE A 417 16.87 10.75 -9.73
CA ILE A 417 16.89 12.17 -9.36
C ILE A 417 15.53 12.53 -8.78
N ILE A 418 15.50 12.97 -7.53
CA ILE A 418 14.28 13.37 -6.81
C ILE A 418 14.19 14.89 -6.77
N TYR A 419 13.10 15.42 -7.34
CA TYR A 419 12.80 16.86 -7.33
C TYR A 419 11.83 17.18 -6.20
N THR A 420 12.25 18.04 -5.27
CA THR A 420 11.47 18.45 -4.09
C THR A 420 11.77 19.89 -3.72
N THR A 421 10.83 20.54 -3.04
CA THR A 421 11.00 21.90 -2.49
C THR A 421 11.61 21.91 -1.08
N HIS A 422 11.86 20.72 -0.49
CA HIS A 422 12.32 20.56 0.88
C HIS A 422 13.75 20.03 0.98
N ALA A 423 14.49 20.45 2.01
CA ALA A 423 15.87 20.03 2.29
C ALA A 423 15.89 18.65 3.02
N ILE A 424 15.52 17.57 2.32
CA ILE A 424 15.30 16.23 2.89
C ILE A 424 16.55 15.69 3.62
N CYS A 425 17.73 15.75 2.97
CA CYS A 425 18.97 15.27 3.58
C CYS A 425 19.31 16.01 4.89
N THR A 426 19.10 17.33 4.90
CA THR A 426 19.34 18.16 6.10
C THR A 426 18.39 17.80 7.24
N LEU A 427 17.09 17.58 6.91
CA LEU A 427 16.10 17.14 7.89
C LEU A 427 16.47 15.79 8.51
N LEU A 428 16.85 14.81 7.70
CA LEU A 428 17.19 13.46 8.17
C LEU A 428 18.50 13.41 8.98
N GLN A 429 19.46 14.30 8.68
CA GLN A 429 20.75 14.34 9.38
C GLN A 429 20.73 15.16 10.67
N ARG A 430 19.93 16.23 10.72
CA ARG A 430 19.96 17.23 11.82
C ARG A 430 18.76 17.15 12.75
N ASP A 431 17.61 16.71 12.25
CA ASP A 431 16.37 16.71 13.00
C ASP A 431 15.96 15.27 13.39
N ARG A 432 16.49 14.80 14.51
CA ARG A 432 15.94 13.60 15.17
C ARG A 432 14.67 13.99 15.92
N SER A 433 13.71 14.59 15.23
CA SER A 433 12.52 15.13 15.87
C SER A 433 11.73 14.03 16.59
N GLN A 434 11.27 14.33 17.79
CA GLN A 434 10.37 13.48 18.58
C GLN A 434 8.99 13.31 17.91
N LEU A 435 8.75 14.02 16.80
CA LEU A 435 7.50 14.00 16.03
C LEU A 435 7.27 12.69 15.28
N VAL A 436 8.32 11.92 15.06
CA VAL A 436 8.27 10.62 14.35
C VAL A 436 8.88 9.56 15.25
N THR A 437 8.29 8.37 15.31
CA THR A 437 8.88 7.26 16.07
C THR A 437 10.27 6.90 15.54
N ALA A 438 11.19 6.54 16.43
CA ALA A 438 12.56 6.17 16.06
C ALA A 438 12.59 5.10 14.95
N SER A 439 11.72 4.09 15.02
CA SER A 439 11.63 3.04 13.99
C SER A 439 11.23 3.59 12.62
N ARG A 440 10.27 4.54 12.56
CA ARG A 440 9.86 5.16 11.29
C ARG A 440 10.95 6.06 10.74
N PHE A 441 11.59 6.82 11.61
CA PHE A 441 12.69 7.71 11.22
C PHE A 441 13.88 6.93 10.66
N SER A 442 14.31 5.85 11.35
CA SER A 442 15.38 4.98 10.86
C SER A 442 15.06 4.33 9.51
N LYS A 443 13.77 3.99 9.28
CA LYS A 443 13.34 3.48 7.99
C LYS A 443 13.43 4.53 6.89
N TRP A 444 13.00 5.77 7.16
CA TRP A 444 13.17 6.87 6.22
C TRP A 444 14.64 7.17 5.93
N GLU A 445 15.48 7.19 6.96
CA GLU A 445 16.91 7.39 6.84
C GLU A 445 17.54 6.32 5.93
N ALA A 446 17.24 5.04 6.16
CA ALA A 446 17.74 3.94 5.33
C ALA A 446 17.27 4.03 3.87
N ASP A 447 15.99 4.39 3.64
CA ASP A 447 15.42 4.42 2.30
C ASP A 447 15.73 5.71 1.52
N LEU A 448 15.83 6.87 2.20
CA LEU A 448 16.01 8.18 1.55
C LEU A 448 17.50 8.59 1.41
N LEU A 449 18.42 7.96 2.14
CA LEU A 449 19.85 8.23 2.03
C LEU A 449 20.60 7.17 1.22
N ARG A 450 19.90 6.41 0.39
CA ARG A 450 20.53 5.44 -0.53
C ARG A 450 21.44 6.15 -1.54
N PRO A 451 22.61 5.57 -1.88
CA PRO A 451 23.62 6.22 -2.71
C PRO A 451 23.16 6.51 -4.16
N GLU A 452 22.20 5.74 -4.68
CA GLU A 452 21.64 5.96 -6.02
C GLU A 452 20.66 7.14 -6.12
N LEU A 453 20.30 7.77 -4.98
CA LEU A 453 19.37 8.89 -4.92
C LEU A 453 20.11 10.23 -4.97
N THR A 454 19.66 11.12 -5.83
CA THR A 454 20.12 12.51 -5.89
C THR A 454 18.95 13.46 -5.68
N PHE A 455 19.04 14.34 -4.68
CA PHE A 455 18.01 15.34 -4.40
C PHE A 455 18.36 16.66 -5.11
N VAL A 456 17.36 17.20 -5.81
CA VAL A 456 17.48 18.49 -6.52
C VAL A 456 16.35 19.40 -6.05
N ALA A 457 16.70 20.61 -5.65
CA ALA A 457 15.73 21.63 -5.33
C ALA A 457 14.91 21.98 -6.59
N CYS A 458 13.59 21.90 -6.48
CA CYS A 458 12.67 22.25 -7.55
C CYS A 458 12.05 23.61 -7.25
N SER A 459 12.18 24.59 -8.16
CA SER A 459 11.37 25.81 -8.12
C SER A 459 9.89 25.47 -8.41
N ALA A 460 8.98 26.33 -7.98
CA ALA A 460 7.52 26.13 -7.98
C ALA A 460 6.88 25.72 -9.33
N VAL A 461 7.59 25.75 -10.44
CA VAL A 461 7.11 25.37 -11.77
C VAL A 461 7.87 24.13 -12.27
N SER A 462 7.44 22.96 -11.81
CA SER A 462 7.94 21.67 -12.32
C SER A 462 7.04 21.19 -13.48
N PRO A 463 7.60 20.49 -14.50
CA PRO A 463 6.78 19.83 -15.53
C PRO A 463 5.70 18.89 -14.96
N ALA A 464 5.92 18.38 -13.77
CA ALA A 464 4.96 17.53 -13.06
C ALA A 464 3.71 18.28 -12.58
N HIS A 465 3.78 19.59 -12.38
CA HIS A 465 2.61 20.41 -12.01
C HIS A 465 1.52 20.42 -13.07
N LEU A 466 1.86 20.18 -14.33
CA LEU A 466 0.87 19.98 -15.40
C LEU A 466 -0.01 18.75 -15.18
N TYR A 467 0.49 17.78 -14.39
CA TYR A 467 -0.20 16.53 -14.08
C TYR A 467 -0.72 16.44 -12.64
N MET A 468 -0.34 17.39 -11.77
CA MET A 468 -0.68 17.37 -10.35
C MET A 468 -1.44 18.65 -9.99
N GLN A 469 -2.77 18.57 -9.94
CA GLN A 469 -3.64 19.74 -9.70
C GLN A 469 -3.79 20.10 -8.21
N SER A 470 -3.53 19.14 -7.32
CA SER A 470 -3.80 19.27 -5.87
C SER A 470 -2.55 19.58 -5.04
N CYS A 471 -1.45 20.04 -5.66
CA CYS A 471 -0.21 20.30 -4.95
C CYS A 471 -0.29 21.60 -4.12
N GLU A 472 0.18 21.54 -2.88
CA GLU A 472 0.50 22.74 -2.09
C GLU A 472 1.73 23.43 -2.69
N ASN A 473 1.51 24.22 -3.76
CA ASN A 473 2.58 24.77 -4.59
C ASN A 473 3.21 26.07 -4.07
N ASN A 474 2.78 26.60 -2.92
CA ASN A 474 3.12 27.95 -2.46
C ASN A 474 3.75 27.98 -1.07
N ILE A 475 4.54 26.97 -0.70
CA ILE A 475 5.38 27.13 0.50
C ILE A 475 6.56 28.02 0.06
N PRO A 476 6.69 29.26 0.60
CA PRO A 476 7.82 30.12 0.27
C PRO A 476 9.14 29.45 0.69
N PRO A 477 10.28 29.83 0.10
CA PRO A 477 11.59 29.34 0.53
C PRO A 477 11.75 29.48 2.05
N HIS A 478 12.08 28.41 2.75
CA HIS A 478 12.15 28.34 4.20
C HIS A 478 13.28 27.41 4.66
N ASP A 479 13.74 27.63 5.90
CA ASP A 479 14.57 26.64 6.59
C ASP A 479 13.68 25.53 7.13
N CYS A 480 13.81 24.33 6.55
CA CYS A 480 12.97 23.18 6.90
C CYS A 480 13.15 22.72 8.35
N VAL A 481 14.36 22.82 8.91
CA VAL A 481 14.65 22.44 10.29
C VAL A 481 13.99 23.43 11.24
N LEU A 482 14.22 24.73 11.01
CA LEU A 482 13.62 25.78 11.83
C LEU A 482 12.10 25.75 11.78
N LEU A 483 11.51 25.59 10.58
CA LEU A 483 10.06 25.49 10.42
C LEU A 483 9.48 24.27 11.15
N THR A 484 10.13 23.12 11.06
CA THR A 484 9.69 21.90 11.75
C THR A 484 9.73 22.09 13.26
N HIS A 485 10.79 22.68 13.80
CA HIS A 485 10.89 22.98 15.23
C HIS A 485 9.84 24.00 15.70
N THR A 486 9.61 25.04 14.91
CA THR A 486 8.62 26.09 15.25
C THR A 486 7.21 25.52 15.27
N ILE A 487 6.83 24.70 14.28
CA ILE A 487 5.49 24.10 14.21
C ILE A 487 5.31 22.99 15.26
N SER A 488 6.37 22.36 15.74
CA SER A 488 6.27 21.27 16.73
C SER A 488 5.94 21.76 18.15
N ARG A 489 6.13 23.02 18.43
CA ARG A 489 5.84 23.62 19.75
C ARG A 489 4.47 24.30 19.77
N PRO A 490 3.71 24.27 20.89
CA PRO A 490 2.42 24.96 20.98
C PRO A 490 2.56 26.47 20.84
N ARG A 491 3.72 27.02 21.28
CA ARG A 491 4.05 28.44 21.14
C ARG A 491 5.57 28.63 21.08
N PRO A 492 6.09 29.63 20.31
CA PRO A 492 7.52 29.82 20.09
C PRO A 492 8.32 30.21 21.34
N ASP A 493 7.70 30.91 22.28
CA ASP A 493 8.32 31.43 23.50
C ASP A 493 8.24 30.48 24.70
N LEU A 494 7.66 29.29 24.55
CA LEU A 494 7.61 28.30 25.61
C LEU A 494 9.03 27.84 25.97
N SER A 495 9.41 28.07 27.23
CA SER A 495 10.73 27.72 27.80
C SER A 495 10.58 26.65 28.89
N ASP A 496 11.64 25.89 29.12
CA ASP A 496 11.85 25.01 30.28
C ASP A 496 12.85 25.61 31.30
N LEU A 497 13.38 26.81 31.00
CA LEU A 497 14.25 27.58 31.89
C LEU A 497 13.47 28.76 32.51
N PRO A 498 13.75 29.13 33.77
CA PRO A 498 13.09 30.23 34.41
C PRO A 498 13.26 31.55 33.64
N ILE A 499 12.16 32.27 33.45
CA ILE A 499 12.15 33.61 32.90
C ILE A 499 12.61 34.57 34.04
N PRO A 500 13.58 35.48 33.80
CA PRO A 500 13.96 36.45 34.80
C PRO A 500 12.82 37.44 35.08
N ASP A 501 12.66 37.84 36.31
CA ASP A 501 11.66 38.81 36.81
C ASP A 501 10.22 38.53 36.30
N PRO A 502 9.66 37.35 36.58
CA PRO A 502 8.32 37.02 36.18
C PRO A 502 7.27 37.77 37.00
N ASP A 503 6.12 38.10 36.40
CA ASP A 503 4.97 38.68 37.13
C ASP A 503 4.42 37.71 38.18
N MET A 504 4.55 36.37 37.89
CA MET A 504 4.07 35.31 38.77
C MET A 504 5.01 34.11 38.78
N THR A 505 5.20 33.53 39.96
CA THR A 505 5.84 32.19 40.10
C THR A 505 4.82 31.24 40.72
N LEU A 506 4.43 30.21 39.96
CA LEU A 506 3.37 29.30 40.29
C LEU A 506 3.90 27.86 40.43
N PHE A 507 3.25 27.10 41.29
CA PHE A 507 3.45 25.65 41.48
C PHE A 507 2.12 24.97 41.24
N SER A 508 2.09 23.95 40.36
CA SER A 508 0.89 23.21 40.01
C SER A 508 1.06 21.74 40.31
N ASP A 509 0.07 21.15 40.99
CA ASP A 509 0.05 19.73 41.31
C ASP A 509 -1.36 19.16 41.24
N GLY A 510 -1.44 17.84 40.91
CA GLY A 510 -2.67 17.08 40.80
C GLY A 510 -2.65 15.83 41.66
N SER A 511 -3.62 15.66 42.52
CA SER A 511 -3.77 14.49 43.38
C SER A 511 -4.96 13.62 42.99
N TYR A 512 -4.85 12.31 43.20
CA TYR A 512 -5.95 11.38 42.94
C TYR A 512 -6.03 10.32 44.04
N THR A 513 -7.13 10.31 44.77
CA THR A 513 -7.33 9.38 45.87
C THR A 513 -8.78 8.92 45.91
N THR A 514 -9.01 7.64 46.18
CA THR A 514 -10.36 7.04 46.38
C THR A 514 -11.36 7.33 45.25
N GLY A 515 -10.89 7.33 44.00
CA GLY A 515 -11.74 7.55 42.81
C GLY A 515 -12.05 9.02 42.52
N ARG A 516 -11.41 9.96 43.21
CA ARG A 516 -11.59 11.41 43.02
C ARG A 516 -10.28 12.09 42.79
N GLY A 517 -10.27 13.06 41.87
CA GLY A 517 -9.12 13.92 41.59
C GLY A 517 -9.24 15.28 42.24
N GLY A 518 -8.12 15.92 42.51
CA GLY A 518 -8.02 17.31 42.95
C GLY A 518 -6.86 18.00 42.28
N ALA A 519 -7.03 19.24 41.84
CA ALA A 519 -6.03 20.07 41.23
C ALA A 519 -5.81 21.34 42.04
N ALA A 520 -4.56 21.75 42.20
CA ALA A 520 -4.23 22.97 42.94
C ALA A 520 -3.14 23.80 42.28
N VAL A 521 -3.18 25.09 42.47
CA VAL A 521 -2.15 26.05 42.08
C VAL A 521 -1.79 26.93 43.27
N VAL A 522 -0.50 26.99 43.55
CA VAL A 522 0.09 27.77 44.63
C VAL A 522 1.00 28.85 44.04
N MET A 523 0.93 30.05 44.56
CA MET A 523 1.77 31.18 44.14
C MET A 523 2.81 31.52 45.21
N HIS A 524 4.06 31.66 44.81
CA HIS A 524 5.12 32.18 45.64
C HIS A 524 5.04 33.72 45.71
N ARG A 525 5.12 34.25 46.94
CA ARG A 525 5.22 35.71 47.20
C ARG A 525 6.64 36.07 47.56
N PRO A 526 7.40 36.71 46.67
CA PRO A 526 8.85 36.96 46.89
C PRO A 526 9.12 37.91 48.07
N VAL A 527 8.20 38.82 48.41
CA VAL A 527 8.38 39.79 49.53
C VAL A 527 8.36 39.11 50.89
N THR A 528 7.49 38.15 51.09
CA THR A 528 7.28 37.42 52.37
C THR A 528 7.93 36.03 52.35
N ASP A 529 8.42 35.58 51.19
CA ASP A 529 8.96 34.23 50.93
C ASP A 529 8.03 33.11 51.40
N ASP A 530 6.70 33.31 51.28
CA ASP A 530 5.66 32.36 51.60
C ASP A 530 4.88 31.90 50.35
N PHE A 531 4.02 30.91 50.52
CA PHE A 531 3.22 30.32 49.49
C PHE A 531 1.72 30.44 49.80
N ILE A 532 0.95 30.94 48.83
CA ILE A 532 -0.50 31.07 48.96
C ILE A 532 -1.21 30.23 47.92
N ILE A 533 -2.27 29.55 48.36
CA ILE A 533 -3.14 28.80 47.45
C ILE A 533 -4.02 29.81 46.72
N ILE A 534 -3.87 29.86 45.39
CA ILE A 534 -4.67 30.75 44.54
C ILE A 534 -5.75 30.02 43.76
N HIS A 535 -5.67 28.68 43.70
CA HIS A 535 -6.69 27.86 43.07
C HIS A 535 -6.71 26.46 43.65
N GLN A 536 -7.90 25.94 43.89
CA GLN A 536 -8.17 24.56 44.22
C GLN A 536 -9.49 24.15 43.58
N GLN A 537 -9.50 23.01 42.91
CA GLN A 537 -10.73 22.45 42.38
C GLN A 537 -10.74 20.92 42.47
N PRO A 538 -11.91 20.31 42.81
CA PRO A 538 -12.09 18.89 42.62
C PRO A 538 -12.20 18.59 41.13
N GLY A 539 -11.60 17.50 40.68
CA GLY A 539 -11.69 17.10 39.28
C GLY A 539 -10.54 16.20 38.84
N GLY A 540 -10.77 15.50 37.74
CA GLY A 540 -9.85 14.53 37.20
C GLY A 540 -10.29 13.08 37.44
N ALA A 541 -10.39 12.31 36.37
CA ALA A 541 -10.75 10.89 36.41
C ALA A 541 -9.53 9.98 36.69
N SER A 542 -8.34 10.56 36.85
CA SER A 542 -7.07 9.88 37.13
C SER A 542 -6.07 10.89 37.65
N ALA A 543 -4.95 10.42 38.23
CA ALA A 543 -3.84 11.30 38.61
C ALA A 543 -3.35 12.15 37.40
N GLN A 544 -3.20 11.54 36.23
CA GLN A 544 -2.77 12.25 35.01
C GLN A 544 -3.73 13.38 34.61
N THR A 545 -5.04 13.16 34.71
CA THR A 545 -6.03 14.21 34.38
C THR A 545 -6.05 15.33 35.41
N ALA A 546 -5.85 15.02 36.71
CA ALA A 546 -5.73 16.03 37.74
C ALA A 546 -4.52 16.94 37.54
N GLU A 547 -3.36 16.38 37.17
CA GLU A 547 -2.14 17.10 36.81
C GLU A 547 -2.33 18.04 35.60
N LEU A 548 -2.98 17.55 34.53
CA LEU A 548 -3.31 18.37 33.38
C LEU A 548 -4.20 19.54 33.72
N LEU A 549 -5.20 19.33 34.60
CA LEU A 549 -6.11 20.37 35.04
C LEU A 549 -5.40 21.42 35.93
N ALA A 550 -4.48 20.98 36.79
CA ALA A 550 -3.69 21.89 37.64
C ALA A 550 -2.81 22.82 36.78
N LEU A 551 -2.08 22.25 35.82
CA LEU A 551 -1.24 23.04 34.91
C LEU A 551 -2.09 23.99 34.02
N ALA A 552 -3.25 23.53 33.56
CA ALA A 552 -4.17 24.36 32.79
C ALA A 552 -4.73 25.54 33.62
N ALA A 553 -5.05 25.28 34.87
CA ALA A 553 -5.49 26.34 35.82
C ALA A 553 -4.37 27.37 36.04
N ALA A 554 -3.12 26.93 36.25
CA ALA A 554 -1.98 27.83 36.40
C ALA A 554 -1.79 28.74 35.16
N CYS A 555 -1.88 28.19 33.96
CA CYS A 555 -1.83 28.97 32.74
C CYS A 555 -2.99 29.96 32.61
N HIS A 556 -4.19 29.56 33.00
CA HIS A 556 -5.37 30.42 32.99
C HIS A 556 -5.24 31.62 33.95
N LEU A 557 -4.78 31.37 35.16
CA LEU A 557 -4.59 32.41 36.21
C LEU A 557 -3.51 33.42 35.80
N ALA A 558 -2.57 33.02 34.97
CA ALA A 558 -1.48 33.87 34.44
C ALA A 558 -1.85 34.54 33.11
N THR A 559 -3.15 34.66 32.77
CA THR A 559 -3.58 35.36 31.54
C THR A 559 -2.94 36.75 31.45
N ASP A 560 -2.34 37.09 30.29
CA ASP A 560 -1.65 38.36 29.96
C ASP A 560 -0.44 38.70 30.87
N LYS A 561 0.09 37.71 31.62
CA LYS A 561 1.27 37.90 32.49
C LYS A 561 2.44 37.04 32.07
N THR A 562 3.64 37.44 32.49
CA THR A 562 4.86 36.64 32.38
C THR A 562 4.93 35.69 33.60
N VAL A 563 5.04 34.39 33.37
CA VAL A 563 4.91 33.39 34.44
C VAL A 563 5.95 32.26 34.34
N ASN A 564 6.47 31.89 35.51
CA ASN A 564 7.20 30.64 35.71
C ASN A 564 6.27 29.66 36.41
N ILE A 565 5.98 28.48 35.80
CA ILE A 565 5.13 27.43 36.38
C ILE A 565 5.99 26.21 36.63
N TYR A 566 6.07 25.80 37.88
CA TYR A 566 6.76 24.60 38.32
C TYR A 566 5.77 23.44 38.46
N THR A 567 6.14 22.27 37.93
CA THR A 567 5.36 21.03 38.07
C THR A 567 6.29 19.83 38.21
N ASP A 568 5.92 18.85 39.04
CA ASP A 568 6.65 17.59 39.14
C ASP A 568 6.07 16.52 38.22
N SER A 569 4.95 16.80 37.56
CA SER A 569 4.32 15.88 36.58
C SER A 569 5.12 15.78 35.29
N ARG A 570 5.77 14.63 35.09
CA ARG A 570 6.42 14.32 33.82
C ARG A 570 5.42 14.27 32.65
N TYR A 571 4.17 13.86 32.95
CA TYR A 571 3.14 13.74 31.94
C TYR A 571 2.65 15.12 31.46
N ALA A 572 2.28 16.00 32.38
CA ALA A 572 1.82 17.36 32.06
C ALA A 572 2.92 18.18 31.37
N TYR A 573 4.18 18.08 31.86
CA TYR A 573 5.34 18.67 31.21
C TYR A 573 5.53 18.18 29.77
N GLY A 574 5.51 16.85 29.54
CA GLY A 574 5.66 16.26 28.21
C GLY A 574 4.49 16.63 27.27
N VAL A 575 3.28 16.83 27.78
CA VAL A 575 2.16 17.31 26.96
C VAL A 575 2.44 18.68 26.38
N VAL A 576 2.99 19.62 27.15
CA VAL A 576 3.23 21.00 26.66
C VAL A 576 4.52 21.15 25.88
N HIS A 577 5.59 20.40 26.22
CA HIS A 577 6.90 20.54 25.58
C HIS A 577 7.14 19.58 24.41
N ASP A 578 6.61 18.33 24.50
CA ASP A 578 7.05 17.27 23.61
C ASP A 578 5.96 16.81 22.63
N PHE A 579 4.77 16.42 23.09
CA PHE A 579 3.86 15.66 22.24
C PHE A 579 2.42 16.15 22.15
N GLY A 580 1.97 17.07 23.02
CA GLY A 580 0.57 17.49 23.02
C GLY A 580 0.15 18.22 21.75
N HIS A 581 1.00 19.12 21.25
CA HIS A 581 0.75 19.85 20.01
C HIS A 581 0.72 18.92 18.78
N LEU A 582 1.60 17.93 18.78
CA LEU A 582 1.61 16.90 17.76
C LEU A 582 0.31 16.07 17.77
N TRP A 583 -0.17 15.68 18.96
CA TRP A 583 -1.43 14.96 19.10
C TRP A 583 -2.61 15.80 18.63
N MET A 584 -2.60 17.10 18.90
CA MET A 584 -3.61 18.04 18.41
C MET A 584 -3.65 18.06 16.88
N HIS A 585 -2.50 18.18 16.20
CA HIS A 585 -2.41 18.12 14.72
C HIS A 585 -2.89 16.80 14.12
N ARG A 586 -2.79 15.70 14.87
CA ARG A 586 -3.28 14.37 14.46
C ARG A 586 -4.75 14.15 14.77
N GLY A 587 -5.46 15.14 15.30
CA GLY A 587 -6.84 14.96 15.78
C GLY A 587 -6.95 14.04 16.99
N PHE A 588 -5.93 14.00 17.87
CA PHE A 588 -5.85 13.20 19.09
C PHE A 588 -6.04 11.69 18.87
N VAL A 589 -5.45 11.16 17.82
CA VAL A 589 -5.45 9.71 17.55
C VAL A 589 -4.06 9.09 17.66
N THR A 590 -4.02 7.82 18.09
CA THR A 590 -2.80 7.01 18.12
C THR A 590 -2.38 6.56 16.72
N SER A 591 -1.22 5.92 16.59
CA SER A 591 -0.77 5.28 15.34
C SER A 591 -1.74 4.23 14.79
N ALA A 592 -2.54 3.62 15.65
CA ALA A 592 -3.58 2.65 15.29
C ALA A 592 -4.93 3.30 14.95
N GLY A 593 -5.03 4.65 14.97
CA GLY A 593 -6.27 5.38 14.72
C GLY A 593 -7.26 5.38 15.90
N THR A 594 -6.84 4.90 17.10
CA THR A 594 -7.67 4.96 18.31
C THR A 594 -7.49 6.31 19.00
N PRO A 595 -8.55 6.85 19.68
CA PRO A 595 -8.44 8.10 20.41
C PRO A 595 -7.37 8.04 21.51
N ILE A 596 -6.63 9.13 21.68
CA ILE A 596 -5.66 9.28 22.77
C ILE A 596 -6.42 9.43 24.10
N LYS A 597 -5.95 8.72 25.11
CA LYS A 597 -6.49 8.84 26.48
C LYS A 597 -6.32 10.29 26.98
N ASN A 598 -7.32 10.82 27.68
CA ASN A 598 -7.34 12.17 28.24
C ASN A 598 -7.29 13.30 27.19
N HIS A 599 -7.70 13.05 25.95
CA HIS A 599 -7.58 14.02 24.86
C HIS A 599 -8.31 15.34 25.13
N LYS A 600 -9.41 15.33 25.90
CA LYS A 600 -10.18 16.53 26.24
C LYS A 600 -9.40 17.45 27.18
N GLU A 601 -8.79 16.88 28.20
CA GLU A 601 -7.97 17.61 29.18
C GLU A 601 -6.67 18.12 28.52
N ILE A 602 -6.08 17.34 27.62
CA ILE A 602 -4.92 17.75 26.82
C ILE A 602 -5.28 18.94 25.92
N GLU A 603 -6.39 18.85 25.19
CA GLU A 603 -6.88 19.93 24.34
C GLU A 603 -7.17 21.19 25.15
N TYR A 604 -7.76 21.02 26.33
CA TYR A 604 -8.01 22.14 27.27
C TYR A 604 -6.71 22.80 27.71
N LEU A 605 -5.72 22.02 28.15
CA LEU A 605 -4.40 22.54 28.55
C LEU A 605 -3.71 23.30 27.41
N LEU A 606 -3.70 22.75 26.19
CA LEU A 606 -3.10 23.40 25.02
C LEU A 606 -3.77 24.71 24.63
N LYS A 607 -5.07 24.88 24.94
CA LYS A 607 -5.76 26.16 24.79
C LYS A 607 -5.37 27.15 25.91
N GLN A 608 -5.19 26.67 27.15
CA GLN A 608 -4.84 27.53 28.28
C GLN A 608 -3.38 28.05 28.19
N ILE A 609 -2.43 27.23 27.73
CA ILE A 609 -1.02 27.61 27.60
C ILE A 609 -0.80 28.82 26.66
N MET A 610 -1.78 29.13 25.82
CA MET A 610 -1.73 30.30 24.92
C MET A 610 -2.08 31.62 25.60
N LYS A 611 -2.63 31.61 26.83
CA LYS A 611 -3.15 32.80 27.53
C LYS A 611 -2.09 33.68 28.19
N PRO A 612 -1.04 33.14 28.83
CA PRO A 612 0.01 33.96 29.40
C PRO A 612 0.71 34.81 28.32
N LYS A 613 1.20 36.00 28.68
CA LYS A 613 2.03 36.85 27.81
C LYS A 613 3.35 36.15 27.47
N GLN A 614 4.04 35.63 28.48
CA GLN A 614 5.20 34.73 28.35
C GLN A 614 5.07 33.60 29.37
N VAL A 615 5.49 32.39 29.02
CA VAL A 615 5.38 31.23 29.92
C VAL A 615 6.61 30.35 29.88
N SER A 616 7.07 29.97 31.06
CA SER A 616 8.00 28.88 31.27
C SER A 616 7.34 27.79 32.08
N VAL A 617 7.38 26.55 31.61
CA VAL A 617 6.93 25.37 32.35
C VAL A 617 8.15 24.54 32.71
N ILE A 618 8.46 24.49 34.00
CA ILE A 618 9.71 23.95 34.52
C ILE A 618 9.40 22.67 35.29
N LYS A 619 10.10 21.61 34.92
CA LYS A 619 9.98 20.32 35.62
C LYS A 619 10.88 20.29 36.84
N ILE A 620 10.30 19.90 37.98
CA ILE A 620 11.03 19.67 39.25
C ILE A 620 10.92 18.22 39.68
N GLU A 621 11.78 17.82 40.61
CA GLU A 621 11.74 16.47 41.16
C GLU A 621 10.66 16.35 42.24
N ALA A 622 9.84 15.29 42.14
CA ALA A 622 8.80 15.00 43.13
C ALA A 622 9.39 14.59 44.51
N HIS A 623 8.73 15.01 45.59
CA HIS A 623 8.98 14.58 46.99
C HIS A 623 10.46 14.72 47.46
N THR A 624 11.20 15.67 46.95
CA THR A 624 12.57 16.00 47.40
C THR A 624 12.54 16.68 48.76
N LYS A 625 13.56 16.42 49.58
CA LYS A 625 13.75 17.08 50.88
C LYS A 625 14.75 18.22 50.73
N GLY A 626 14.39 19.42 51.20
CA GLY A 626 15.25 20.58 51.13
C GLY A 626 14.53 21.87 51.52
N VAL A 627 15.27 22.99 51.48
CA VAL A 627 14.79 24.33 51.86
C VAL A 627 14.66 25.27 50.69
N SER A 628 14.96 24.82 49.45
CA SER A 628 14.85 25.64 48.26
C SER A 628 13.40 26.06 47.98
N MET A 629 13.21 27.14 47.27
CA MET A 629 11.89 27.65 46.87
C MET A 629 11.09 26.57 46.10
N GLU A 630 11.75 25.84 45.20
CA GLU A 630 11.14 24.81 44.36
C GLU A 630 10.60 23.66 45.23
N VAL A 631 11.37 23.21 46.22
CA VAL A 631 10.98 22.10 47.13
C VAL A 631 9.82 22.52 48.00
N ARG A 632 9.88 23.71 48.60
CA ARG A 632 8.80 24.23 49.47
C ARG A 632 7.50 24.50 48.69
N GLY A 633 7.63 25.08 47.49
CA GLY A 633 6.50 25.36 46.62
C GLY A 633 5.82 24.09 46.12
N ASN A 634 6.61 23.07 45.73
CA ASN A 634 6.04 21.78 45.35
C ASN A 634 5.31 21.08 46.51
N ALA A 635 5.89 21.10 47.69
CA ALA A 635 5.24 20.52 48.89
C ALA A 635 3.92 21.23 49.21
N ALA A 636 3.88 22.56 49.08
CA ALA A 636 2.64 23.32 49.30
C ALA A 636 1.58 23.02 48.22
N ALA A 637 1.98 22.82 46.96
CA ALA A 637 1.08 22.44 45.87
C ALA A 637 0.51 21.01 46.04
N ASP A 638 1.36 20.04 46.42
CA ASP A 638 0.96 18.65 46.71
C ASP A 638 -0.07 18.61 47.88
N GLU A 639 0.20 19.32 48.97
CA GLU A 639 -0.75 19.41 50.09
C GLU A 639 -2.08 20.05 49.66
N ALA A 640 -2.02 21.14 48.91
CA ALA A 640 -3.21 21.81 48.40
C ALA A 640 -4.02 20.92 47.43
N ALA A 641 -3.36 20.15 46.57
CA ALA A 641 -4.00 19.22 45.63
C ALA A 641 -4.68 18.06 46.38
N LYS A 642 -4.06 17.51 47.45
CA LYS A 642 -4.65 16.49 48.30
C LYS A 642 -5.91 17.00 49.01
N ASN A 643 -5.90 18.24 49.50
CA ASN A 643 -7.06 18.88 50.13
C ASN A 643 -8.16 19.16 49.09
N ALA A 644 -7.82 19.48 47.87
CA ALA A 644 -8.77 19.72 46.77
C ALA A 644 -9.65 18.49 46.42
N VAL A 645 -9.15 17.26 46.66
CA VAL A 645 -9.91 16.01 46.45
C VAL A 645 -11.20 15.96 47.28
N PHE A 646 -11.20 16.58 48.45
CA PHE A 646 -12.30 16.55 49.40
C PHE A 646 -13.22 17.78 49.30
N LEU A 647 -12.92 18.73 48.44
CA LEU A 647 -13.82 19.87 48.21
C LEU A 647 -15.11 19.38 47.54
N VAL A 648 -16.24 19.76 48.08
CA VAL A 648 -17.55 19.48 47.48
C VAL A 648 -17.76 20.48 46.35
N GLN A 649 -18.10 20.00 45.16
CA GLN A 649 -18.57 20.88 44.09
C GLN A 649 -19.84 21.60 44.56
N ARG A 650 -19.76 22.89 44.82
CA ARG A 650 -20.91 23.75 45.08
C ARG A 650 -21.48 24.25 43.75
#